data_80368565c431f134f9b24f67b12d34b0
#
_entry.id   80368565c431f134f9b24f67b12d34b0
#
_cell.length_a   1.000
_cell.length_b   1.000
_cell.length_c   1.000
_cell.angle_alpha   90.00
_cell.angle_beta   90.00
_cell.angle_gamma   90.00
#
_symmetry.space_group_name_H-M   'P 1'
#
loop_
_entity.id
_entity.type
_entity.pdbx_description
1 polymer ?
#
loop_
_entity_poly.entity_id
_entity_poly.type
_entity_poly.pdbx_seq_one_letter_code
_entity_poly.pdbx_strand_id
1 'polypeptide(L)'
;MFTKILIANRGEIACRIMRTAKAMGIATVAVYSDADAGTPHVAMADEAVNIGAAASSESYLRGDRIIQAALDSGAQAIHPGFGFLSENAEFVAAVEAAGLTFIGPDTHAIKIMGDKIESKTLAMQAGVSTVPGTPGAVSDVDEALKAAEEMGYPVMVKASAGGGGKGMRVVESAEALAEGMRAAMTEAQNAFGDDRVFVEKFVVQPRHIEIQLLADQHGNVVYLGERECSIQRRHQKVIEEAPSPFISAETRAAMGAQAVELAKAVDYRSAGTVEFIVGADQDFYFLEMNTRLQVEHPVTEMVYGLDLVEWMIRIAAGEKLGITQKDVVPDGWAVEARLYAEDPERGFLPSIGQLTRYREPAGQGVRVDSGVTEGGTISMYYDPMISKLIAHAPTRDEAIDRLHLALDHYEIDGIASNRQFLAAVLENENFKSGTITTGFIDEEFSGGFMPSAPEGKSQARLLALGTAIVACQQAERNVGQPDENFVVIDQHGNRFETSWQRGDDGQTSVIVDGQKQVIFGRTTAPINLFDGTINEVPLAIQIRQSGHHISLTNGSSRLNLTVLPHRFAAMLDHMPAASAGAGAAEIAAPMPGQITKILVAEGDEVMSGQDVAIIEAMKMENVLKAEARGTVTKIHAAEGDNLNVDDLIMSLDIKEE
;
A
#
# COMPACT_ATOMS: atom_id res chain seq x y z
N MET A 1 -9.82 34.05 -2.12
CA MET A 1 -8.76 33.07 -1.75
C MET A 1 -8.57 33.08 -0.24
N PHE A 2 -8.38 31.92 0.40
CA PHE A 2 -8.14 31.81 1.84
C PHE A 2 -6.75 32.33 2.21
N THR A 3 -6.61 32.79 3.44
CA THR A 3 -5.30 33.19 4.04
C THR A 3 -4.79 32.15 5.03
N LYS A 4 -5.69 31.34 5.62
CA LYS A 4 -5.34 30.26 6.55
C LYS A 4 -6.36 29.12 6.43
N ILE A 5 -5.86 27.87 6.34
CA ILE A 5 -6.67 26.65 6.32
C ILE A 5 -6.21 25.67 7.38
N LEU A 6 -7.14 24.86 7.90
CA LEU A 6 -6.84 23.72 8.77
C LEU A 6 -6.86 22.44 7.96
N ILE A 7 -5.87 21.56 8.19
CA ILE A 7 -5.79 20.24 7.57
C ILE A 7 -6.28 19.19 8.56
N ALA A 8 -7.49 18.65 8.32
CA ALA A 8 -8.14 17.66 9.18
C ALA A 8 -7.68 16.24 8.85
N ASN A 9 -6.36 16.03 8.81
CA ASN A 9 -5.75 14.75 8.49
C ASN A 9 -4.33 14.67 9.06
N ARG A 10 -3.66 13.54 8.84
CA ARG A 10 -2.31 13.23 9.32
C ARG A 10 -1.43 12.64 8.21
N GLY A 11 -0.17 12.39 8.57
CA GLY A 11 0.75 11.62 7.73
C GLY A 11 1.05 12.28 6.39
N GLU A 12 1.22 11.46 5.36
CA GLU A 12 1.68 11.93 4.06
C GLU A 12 0.71 12.93 3.41
N ILE A 13 -0.61 12.68 3.53
CA ILE A 13 -1.60 13.56 2.89
C ILE A 13 -1.66 14.94 3.54
N ALA A 14 -1.46 15.02 4.86
CA ALA A 14 -1.37 16.31 5.53
C ALA A 14 -0.14 17.08 5.07
N CYS A 15 1.02 16.43 4.98
CA CYS A 15 2.24 17.02 4.41
C CYS A 15 2.04 17.46 2.95
N ARG A 16 1.37 16.64 2.14
CA ARG A 16 1.06 16.90 0.72
C ARG A 16 0.21 18.17 0.57
N ILE A 17 -0.87 18.29 1.35
CA ILE A 17 -1.75 19.46 1.33
C ILE A 17 -1.00 20.73 1.78
N MET A 18 -0.19 20.62 2.84
CA MET A 18 0.59 21.75 3.35
C MET A 18 1.60 22.29 2.35
N ARG A 19 2.25 21.40 1.57
CA ARG A 19 3.18 21.83 0.50
C ARG A 19 2.48 22.74 -0.50
N THR A 20 1.31 22.35 -0.98
CA THR A 20 0.52 23.16 -1.92
C THR A 20 0.00 24.44 -1.26
N ALA A 21 -0.57 24.38 -0.06
CA ALA A 21 -1.06 25.56 0.64
C ALA A 21 0.05 26.59 0.84
N LYS A 22 1.25 26.17 1.24
CA LYS A 22 2.43 27.05 1.37
C LYS A 22 2.89 27.64 0.04
N ALA A 23 2.89 26.85 -1.03
CA ALA A 23 3.21 27.35 -2.37
C ALA A 23 2.20 28.42 -2.85
N MET A 24 0.94 28.31 -2.40
CA MET A 24 -0.11 29.32 -2.64
C MET A 24 -0.04 30.51 -1.68
N GLY A 25 0.87 30.54 -0.70
CA GLY A 25 0.97 31.59 0.31
C GLY A 25 -0.12 31.52 1.38
N ILE A 26 -0.71 30.35 1.61
CA ILE A 26 -1.78 30.11 2.58
C ILE A 26 -1.16 29.51 3.86
N ALA A 27 -1.41 30.11 5.01
CA ALA A 27 -0.99 29.59 6.30
C ALA A 27 -1.74 28.30 6.66
N THR A 28 -1.07 27.39 7.36
CA THR A 28 -1.56 26.04 7.63
C THR A 28 -1.66 25.74 9.12
N VAL A 29 -2.76 25.10 9.51
CA VAL A 29 -2.97 24.58 10.87
C VAL A 29 -3.03 23.06 10.79
N ALA A 30 -2.11 22.37 11.45
CA ALA A 30 -2.18 20.93 11.63
C ALA A 30 -3.03 20.57 12.84
N VAL A 31 -3.77 19.47 12.76
CA VAL A 31 -4.29 18.78 13.94
C VAL A 31 -3.50 17.49 14.16
N TYR A 32 -3.31 17.11 15.42
CA TYR A 32 -2.56 15.90 15.74
C TYR A 32 -3.06 15.23 17.02
N SER A 33 -2.95 13.90 17.07
CA SER A 33 -3.15 13.11 18.28
C SER A 33 -1.87 13.02 19.10
N ASP A 34 -1.94 12.53 20.33
CA ASP A 34 -0.75 12.31 21.17
C ASP A 34 0.30 11.43 20.48
N ALA A 35 -0.11 10.44 19.69
CA ALA A 35 0.81 9.56 18.95
C ALA A 35 1.55 10.28 17.80
N ASP A 36 1.01 11.37 17.29
CA ASP A 36 1.55 12.08 16.14
C ASP A 36 2.33 13.36 16.51
N ALA A 37 2.51 13.67 17.79
CA ALA A 37 3.13 14.92 18.26
C ALA A 37 4.51 15.21 17.64
N GLY A 38 5.28 14.18 17.28
CA GLY A 38 6.61 14.29 16.68
C GLY A 38 6.67 14.09 15.17
N THR A 39 5.53 14.01 14.48
CA THR A 39 5.49 13.69 13.04
C THR A 39 5.73 14.90 12.14
N PRO A 40 6.15 14.67 10.88
CA PRO A 40 6.50 15.74 9.94
C PRO A 40 5.40 16.75 9.69
N HIS A 41 4.13 16.35 9.61
CA HIS A 41 3.03 17.27 9.34
C HIS A 41 2.83 18.29 10.47
N VAL A 42 3.11 17.90 11.72
CA VAL A 42 3.07 18.81 12.87
C VAL A 42 4.20 19.85 12.78
N ALA A 43 5.42 19.39 12.45
CA ALA A 43 6.57 20.25 12.30
C ALA A 43 6.50 21.18 11.06
N MET A 44 5.80 20.75 10.01
CA MET A 44 5.65 21.49 8.76
C MET A 44 4.63 22.63 8.85
N ALA A 45 3.59 22.48 9.66
CA ALA A 45 2.51 23.45 9.78
C ALA A 45 2.99 24.77 10.42
N ASP A 46 2.29 25.88 10.12
CA ASP A 46 2.55 27.17 10.76
C ASP A 46 2.01 27.18 12.20
N GLU A 47 0.92 26.46 12.45
CA GLU A 47 0.33 26.22 13.77
C GLU A 47 -0.08 24.74 13.89
N ALA A 48 -0.04 24.20 15.11
CA ALA A 48 -0.46 22.81 15.36
C ALA A 48 -1.28 22.71 16.64
N VAL A 49 -2.39 21.92 16.58
CA VAL A 49 -3.33 21.77 17.69
C VAL A 49 -3.48 20.30 18.03
N ASN A 50 -3.23 19.95 19.29
CA ASN A 50 -3.54 18.60 19.80
C ASN A 50 -5.05 18.43 19.91
N ILE A 51 -5.58 17.36 19.33
CA ILE A 51 -7.01 17.05 19.31
C ILE A 51 -7.40 15.81 20.14
N GLY A 52 -6.43 15.21 20.84
CA GLY A 52 -6.71 14.13 21.79
C GLY A 52 -5.78 12.94 21.74
N ALA A 53 -6.22 11.85 22.34
CA ALA A 53 -5.43 10.62 22.50
C ALA A 53 -5.15 9.92 21.15
N ALA A 54 -4.30 8.88 21.20
CA ALA A 54 -3.81 8.18 20.01
C ALA A 54 -4.90 7.53 19.15
N ALA A 55 -5.95 6.97 19.77
CA ALA A 55 -7.03 6.34 19.02
C ALA A 55 -7.78 7.34 18.12
N SER A 56 -8.07 6.95 16.88
CA SER A 56 -8.75 7.81 15.91
C SER A 56 -10.13 8.28 16.42
N SER A 57 -10.86 7.43 17.14
CA SER A 57 -12.16 7.74 17.76
C SER A 57 -12.08 8.85 18.82
N GLU A 58 -10.91 9.06 19.41
CA GLU A 58 -10.66 10.08 20.44
C GLU A 58 -9.94 11.31 19.89
N SER A 59 -9.59 11.32 18.60
CA SER A 59 -8.84 12.39 17.93
C SER A 59 -9.39 12.71 16.53
N TYR A 60 -8.90 12.08 15.48
CA TYR A 60 -9.20 12.43 14.07
C TYR A 60 -10.65 12.21 13.65
N LEU A 61 -11.44 11.43 14.38
CA LEU A 61 -12.89 11.27 14.19
C LEU A 61 -13.73 12.21 15.06
N ARG A 62 -13.09 13.08 15.85
CA ARG A 62 -13.75 14.08 16.69
C ARG A 62 -13.95 15.39 15.92
N GLY A 63 -14.97 15.41 15.05
CA GLY A 63 -15.31 16.58 14.23
C GLY A 63 -15.54 17.85 15.06
N ASP A 64 -16.11 17.73 16.26
CA ASP A 64 -16.29 18.81 17.22
C ASP A 64 -14.97 19.49 17.61
N ARG A 65 -13.91 18.69 17.91
CA ARG A 65 -12.60 19.21 18.27
C ARG A 65 -11.87 19.84 17.09
N ILE A 66 -12.03 19.25 15.89
CA ILE A 66 -11.44 19.77 14.66
C ILE A 66 -12.04 21.13 14.30
N ILE A 67 -13.37 21.26 14.37
CA ILE A 67 -14.07 22.53 14.13
C ILE A 67 -13.64 23.58 15.16
N GLN A 68 -13.57 23.20 16.44
CA GLN A 68 -13.12 24.14 17.49
C GLN A 68 -11.68 24.60 17.25
N ALA A 69 -10.76 23.70 16.88
CA ALA A 69 -9.38 24.04 16.53
C ALA A 69 -9.30 25.01 15.33
N ALA A 70 -10.20 24.86 14.33
CA ALA A 70 -10.26 25.76 13.20
C ALA A 70 -10.73 27.17 13.61
N LEU A 71 -11.75 27.25 14.46
CA LEU A 71 -12.28 28.52 14.99
C LEU A 71 -11.24 29.24 15.86
N ASP A 72 -10.59 28.53 16.78
CA ASP A 72 -9.61 29.08 17.72
C ASP A 72 -8.34 29.59 17.00
N SER A 73 -7.91 28.90 15.94
CA SER A 73 -6.76 29.32 15.12
C SER A 73 -7.10 30.40 14.09
N GLY A 74 -8.38 30.70 13.88
CA GLY A 74 -8.85 31.63 12.85
C GLY A 74 -8.67 31.09 11.42
N ALA A 75 -8.66 29.76 11.23
CA ALA A 75 -8.72 29.16 9.92
C ALA A 75 -10.08 29.44 9.25
N GLN A 76 -10.07 29.65 7.94
CA GLN A 76 -11.26 30.00 7.15
C GLN A 76 -11.90 28.79 6.49
N ALA A 77 -11.09 27.74 6.31
CA ALA A 77 -11.53 26.52 5.65
C ALA A 77 -10.84 25.28 6.25
N ILE A 78 -11.46 24.12 6.06
CA ILE A 78 -10.95 22.81 6.49
C ILE A 78 -10.74 21.94 5.26
N HIS A 79 -9.51 21.43 5.09
CA HIS A 79 -9.18 20.42 4.08
C HIS A 79 -9.15 19.04 4.73
N PRO A 80 -10.04 18.10 4.36
CA PRO A 80 -10.15 16.81 5.03
C PRO A 80 -9.10 15.79 4.56
N GLY A 81 -8.43 15.99 3.41
CA GLY A 81 -7.63 14.96 2.74
C GLY A 81 -8.48 13.79 2.26
N PHE A 82 -8.08 12.58 2.62
CA PHE A 82 -8.83 11.34 2.40
C PHE A 82 -8.94 10.51 3.69
N GLY A 83 -9.90 9.59 3.77
CA GLY A 83 -10.18 8.83 4.99
C GLY A 83 -10.78 9.71 6.11
N PHE A 84 -10.83 9.19 7.34
CA PHE A 84 -11.44 9.85 8.50
C PHE A 84 -12.80 10.50 8.21
N LEU A 85 -12.88 11.82 8.22
CA LEU A 85 -14.11 12.58 8.05
C LEU A 85 -14.32 13.16 6.65
N SER A 86 -13.48 12.77 5.66
CA SER A 86 -13.52 13.34 4.31
C SER A 86 -14.83 13.07 3.55
N GLU A 87 -15.51 11.96 3.84
CA GLU A 87 -16.80 11.56 3.26
C GLU A 87 -17.93 11.51 4.29
N ASN A 88 -17.79 12.29 5.38
CA ASN A 88 -18.81 12.36 6.42
C ASN A 88 -19.72 13.58 6.23
N ALA A 89 -20.95 13.34 5.76
CA ALA A 89 -21.92 14.40 5.46
C ALA A 89 -22.32 15.23 6.70
N GLU A 90 -22.36 14.62 7.89
CA GLU A 90 -22.69 15.33 9.15
C GLU A 90 -21.54 16.28 9.54
N PHE A 91 -20.31 15.86 9.35
CA PHE A 91 -19.15 16.72 9.57
C PHE A 91 -19.14 17.93 8.63
N VAL A 92 -19.40 17.72 7.33
CA VAL A 92 -19.50 18.83 6.37
C VAL A 92 -20.58 19.82 6.79
N ALA A 93 -21.77 19.35 7.14
CA ALA A 93 -22.87 20.20 7.62
C ALA A 93 -22.48 20.99 8.88
N ALA A 94 -21.75 20.36 9.81
CA ALA A 94 -21.28 21.01 11.03
C ALA A 94 -20.20 22.08 10.74
N VAL A 95 -19.29 21.83 9.80
CA VAL A 95 -18.28 22.80 9.33
C VAL A 95 -18.96 24.04 8.74
N GLU A 96 -19.92 23.85 7.84
CA GLU A 96 -20.68 24.93 7.20
C GLU A 96 -21.53 25.70 8.23
N ALA A 97 -22.17 25.02 9.17
CA ALA A 97 -22.93 25.64 10.26
C ALA A 97 -22.04 26.49 11.20
N ALA A 98 -20.77 26.14 11.34
CA ALA A 98 -19.78 26.92 12.09
C ALA A 98 -19.26 28.15 11.32
N GLY A 99 -19.70 28.38 10.09
CA GLY A 99 -19.27 29.48 9.23
C GLY A 99 -17.90 29.25 8.57
N LEU A 100 -17.43 28.01 8.53
CA LEU A 100 -16.20 27.58 7.88
C LEU A 100 -16.49 27.00 6.50
N THR A 101 -15.53 27.05 5.59
CA THR A 101 -15.63 26.41 4.28
C THR A 101 -15.05 24.99 4.35
N PHE A 102 -15.80 23.99 3.88
CA PHE A 102 -15.28 22.66 3.65
C PHE A 102 -14.62 22.60 2.28
N ILE A 103 -13.33 22.20 2.21
CA ILE A 103 -12.60 22.03 0.94
C ILE A 103 -12.88 20.64 0.40
N GLY A 104 -13.99 20.53 -0.32
CA GLY A 104 -14.55 19.28 -0.82
C GLY A 104 -15.91 19.50 -1.45
N PRO A 105 -16.64 18.41 -1.76
CA PRO A 105 -18.02 18.46 -2.22
C PRO A 105 -18.98 18.88 -1.09
N ASP A 106 -20.23 19.13 -1.46
CA ASP A 106 -21.25 19.47 -0.48
C ASP A 106 -21.86 18.23 0.19
N THR A 107 -22.64 18.49 1.22
CA THR A 107 -23.33 17.46 2.00
C THR A 107 -24.25 16.57 1.15
N HIS A 108 -24.90 17.13 0.11
CA HIS A 108 -25.83 16.40 -0.75
C HIS A 108 -25.08 15.34 -1.60
N ALA A 109 -24.01 15.75 -2.29
CA ALA A 109 -23.21 14.85 -3.09
C ALA A 109 -22.59 13.71 -2.27
N ILE A 110 -22.04 14.03 -1.08
CA ILE A 110 -21.47 13.02 -0.18
C ILE A 110 -22.55 12.03 0.27
N LYS A 111 -23.72 12.51 0.66
CA LYS A 111 -24.80 11.65 1.17
C LYS A 111 -25.31 10.70 0.08
N ILE A 112 -25.60 11.20 -1.10
CA ILE A 112 -26.15 10.37 -2.20
C ILE A 112 -25.10 9.38 -2.70
N MET A 113 -23.85 9.82 -2.92
CA MET A 113 -22.81 8.94 -3.41
C MET A 113 -22.30 7.94 -2.37
N GLY A 114 -22.45 8.24 -1.09
CA GLY A 114 -22.12 7.32 0.00
C GLY A 114 -23.15 6.19 0.21
N ASP A 115 -24.36 6.31 -0.31
CA ASP A 115 -25.37 5.23 -0.29
C ASP A 115 -25.29 4.41 -1.59
N LYS A 116 -25.01 3.11 -1.48
CA LYS A 116 -24.82 2.23 -2.64
C LYS A 116 -26.04 2.07 -3.52
N ILE A 117 -27.24 2.15 -2.93
CA ILE A 117 -28.51 2.02 -3.68
C ILE A 117 -28.86 3.33 -4.35
N GLU A 118 -28.77 4.43 -3.61
CA GLU A 118 -29.06 5.76 -4.15
C GLU A 118 -28.07 6.14 -5.25
N SER A 119 -26.76 5.91 -5.06
CA SER A 119 -25.72 6.19 -6.03
C SER A 119 -25.90 5.38 -7.32
N LYS A 120 -26.19 4.08 -7.22
CA LYS A 120 -26.46 3.23 -8.39
C LYS A 120 -27.74 3.67 -9.14
N THR A 121 -28.80 4.01 -8.39
CA THR A 121 -30.05 4.50 -8.97
C THR A 121 -29.84 5.80 -9.73
N LEU A 122 -29.12 6.74 -9.14
CA LEU A 122 -28.80 8.01 -9.78
C LEU A 122 -27.88 7.83 -11.00
N ALA A 123 -26.89 6.95 -10.89
CA ALA A 123 -26.01 6.61 -12.01
C ALA A 123 -26.81 6.09 -13.22
N MET A 124 -27.77 5.18 -13.00
CA MET A 124 -28.67 4.71 -14.06
C MET A 124 -29.51 5.84 -14.65
N GLN A 125 -30.04 6.73 -13.82
CA GLN A 125 -30.83 7.90 -14.30
C GLN A 125 -29.98 8.88 -15.11
N ALA A 126 -28.69 9.02 -14.76
CA ALA A 126 -27.72 9.84 -15.48
C ALA A 126 -27.18 9.15 -16.75
N GLY A 127 -27.63 7.94 -17.09
CA GLY A 127 -27.17 7.19 -18.26
C GLY A 127 -25.81 6.53 -18.09
N VAL A 128 -25.33 6.35 -16.84
CA VAL A 128 -24.08 5.66 -16.55
C VAL A 128 -24.30 4.16 -16.59
N SER A 129 -23.40 3.43 -17.23
CA SER A 129 -23.44 1.97 -17.33
C SER A 129 -23.25 1.37 -15.93
N THR A 130 -24.24 0.62 -15.45
CA THR A 130 -24.15 -0.10 -14.16
C THR A 130 -24.09 -1.59 -14.40
N VAL A 131 -23.46 -2.33 -13.48
CA VAL A 131 -23.43 -3.80 -13.57
C VAL A 131 -24.87 -4.32 -13.70
N PRO A 132 -25.18 -5.10 -14.76
CA PRO A 132 -26.48 -5.73 -14.91
C PRO A 132 -26.82 -6.54 -13.64
N GLY A 133 -28.02 -6.33 -13.13
CA GLY A 133 -28.41 -6.95 -11.86
C GLY A 133 -29.89 -6.77 -11.55
N THR A 134 -30.31 -7.31 -10.41
CA THR A 134 -31.65 -7.11 -9.92
C THR A 134 -31.89 -5.63 -9.58
N PRO A 135 -33.06 -5.08 -9.86
CA PRO A 135 -33.35 -3.66 -9.61
C PRO A 135 -33.40 -3.28 -8.14
N GLY A 136 -33.35 -4.25 -7.25
CA GLY A 136 -33.39 -4.10 -5.80
C GLY A 136 -33.01 -5.37 -5.06
N ALA A 137 -33.20 -5.35 -3.75
CA ALA A 137 -33.00 -6.52 -2.93
C ALA A 137 -33.98 -7.64 -3.32
N VAL A 138 -33.49 -8.88 -3.38
CA VAL A 138 -34.24 -10.08 -3.73
C VAL A 138 -34.21 -11.03 -2.55
N SER A 139 -35.38 -11.46 -2.10
CA SER A 139 -35.54 -12.50 -1.07
C SER A 139 -36.06 -13.81 -1.66
N ASP A 140 -36.61 -13.76 -2.87
CA ASP A 140 -37.16 -14.91 -3.57
C ASP A 140 -36.11 -15.53 -4.52
N VAL A 141 -35.85 -16.83 -4.34
CA VAL A 141 -34.90 -17.59 -5.15
C VAL A 141 -35.35 -17.68 -6.60
N ASP A 142 -36.64 -17.79 -6.88
CA ASP A 142 -37.14 -17.92 -8.25
C ASP A 142 -36.98 -16.61 -9.03
N GLU A 143 -37.17 -15.48 -8.37
CA GLU A 143 -36.87 -14.14 -8.94
C GLU A 143 -35.38 -14.00 -9.25
N ALA A 144 -34.53 -14.42 -8.29
CA ALA A 144 -33.06 -14.39 -8.47
C ALA A 144 -32.60 -15.31 -9.61
N LEU A 145 -33.17 -16.51 -9.73
CA LEU A 145 -32.86 -17.45 -10.80
C LEU A 145 -33.18 -16.84 -12.17
N LYS A 146 -34.37 -16.27 -12.31
CA LYS A 146 -34.78 -15.63 -13.58
C LYS A 146 -33.83 -14.48 -13.95
N ALA A 147 -33.49 -13.63 -13.01
CA ALA A 147 -32.56 -12.53 -13.23
C ALA A 147 -31.16 -13.05 -13.60
N ALA A 148 -30.67 -14.09 -12.91
CA ALA A 148 -29.39 -14.71 -13.20
C ALA A 148 -29.33 -15.40 -14.57
N GLU A 149 -30.42 -16.04 -15.02
CA GLU A 149 -30.53 -16.63 -16.35
C GLU A 149 -30.51 -15.53 -17.45
N GLU A 150 -31.17 -14.40 -17.23
CA GLU A 150 -31.17 -13.27 -18.16
C GLU A 150 -29.78 -12.62 -18.29
N MET A 151 -29.04 -12.53 -17.18
CA MET A 151 -27.67 -11.98 -17.13
C MET A 151 -26.60 -12.96 -17.64
N GLY A 152 -26.88 -14.25 -17.56
CA GLY A 152 -25.92 -15.34 -17.77
C GLY A 152 -24.92 -15.50 -16.62
N TYR A 153 -24.56 -16.76 -16.34
CA TYR A 153 -23.57 -17.09 -15.31
C TYR A 153 -22.12 -16.80 -15.78
N PRO A 154 -21.17 -16.57 -14.85
CA PRO A 154 -21.36 -16.49 -13.41
C PRO A 154 -22.07 -15.20 -12.97
N VAL A 155 -22.73 -15.26 -11.79
CA VAL A 155 -23.35 -14.11 -11.15
C VAL A 155 -22.80 -13.95 -9.72
N MET A 156 -22.93 -12.76 -9.16
CA MET A 156 -22.54 -12.48 -7.78
C MET A 156 -23.77 -12.14 -6.94
N VAL A 157 -23.93 -12.83 -5.84
CA VAL A 157 -24.90 -12.47 -4.79
C VAL A 157 -24.18 -11.57 -3.80
N LYS A 158 -24.75 -10.41 -3.52
CA LYS A 158 -24.19 -9.38 -2.62
C LYS A 158 -25.16 -8.97 -1.56
N ALA A 159 -24.69 -8.79 -0.32
CA ALA A 159 -25.46 -8.15 0.74
C ALA A 159 -25.73 -6.67 0.41
N SER A 160 -26.94 -6.21 0.73
CA SER A 160 -27.36 -4.82 0.55
C SER A 160 -26.63 -3.88 1.51
N ALA A 161 -26.39 -4.35 2.74
CA ALA A 161 -25.60 -3.66 3.75
C ALA A 161 -24.20 -4.25 3.82
N GLY A 162 -23.17 -3.41 3.96
CA GLY A 162 -21.80 -3.86 4.19
C GLY A 162 -20.77 -3.45 3.13
N GLY A 163 -19.50 -3.73 3.44
CA GLY A 163 -18.33 -3.45 2.62
C GLY A 163 -17.21 -4.45 2.89
N GLY A 164 -16.09 -4.33 2.16
CA GLY A 164 -14.90 -5.17 2.40
C GLY A 164 -15.06 -6.64 2.02
N GLY A 165 -15.97 -6.98 1.09
CA GLY A 165 -16.13 -8.35 0.57
C GLY A 165 -16.98 -9.30 1.43
N LYS A 166 -17.47 -8.87 2.60
CA LYS A 166 -18.37 -9.68 3.44
C LYS A 166 -19.78 -9.72 2.84
N GLY A 167 -20.42 -10.90 2.87
CA GLY A 167 -21.76 -11.11 2.30
C GLY A 167 -21.77 -11.17 0.77
N MET A 168 -20.64 -11.50 0.12
CA MET A 168 -20.53 -11.68 -1.32
C MET A 168 -20.22 -13.14 -1.67
N ARG A 169 -20.92 -13.67 -2.71
CA ARG A 169 -20.74 -15.03 -3.20
C ARG A 169 -20.79 -15.06 -4.72
N VAL A 170 -19.76 -15.62 -5.33
CA VAL A 170 -19.79 -15.96 -6.77
C VAL A 170 -20.57 -17.26 -6.94
N VAL A 171 -21.50 -17.24 -7.87
CA VAL A 171 -22.36 -18.39 -8.20
C VAL A 171 -22.20 -18.70 -9.70
N GLU A 172 -21.72 -19.89 -9.99
CA GLU A 172 -21.36 -20.30 -11.35
C GLU A 172 -22.49 -20.97 -12.13
N SER A 173 -23.56 -21.42 -11.42
CA SER A 173 -24.69 -22.10 -12.05
C SER A 173 -26.01 -21.89 -11.30
N ALA A 174 -27.12 -22.22 -11.98
CA ALA A 174 -28.46 -22.12 -11.42
C ALA A 174 -28.65 -23.02 -10.18
N GLU A 175 -28.05 -24.20 -10.18
CA GLU A 175 -28.16 -25.17 -9.08
C GLU A 175 -27.52 -24.63 -7.79
N ALA A 176 -26.44 -23.83 -7.91
CA ALA A 176 -25.71 -23.29 -6.78
C ALA A 176 -26.34 -21.98 -6.22
N LEU A 177 -27.27 -21.32 -6.97
CA LEU A 177 -27.77 -20.00 -6.62
C LEU A 177 -28.54 -19.98 -5.28
N ALA A 178 -29.42 -20.96 -5.05
CA ALA A 178 -30.21 -21.03 -3.84
C ALA A 178 -29.36 -21.21 -2.57
N GLU A 179 -28.28 -21.95 -2.66
CA GLU A 179 -27.31 -22.12 -1.56
C GLU A 179 -26.49 -20.85 -1.36
N GLY A 180 -25.98 -20.27 -2.45
CA GLY A 180 -25.22 -19.01 -2.45
C GLY A 180 -26.01 -17.85 -1.82
N MET A 181 -27.29 -17.71 -2.17
CA MET A 181 -28.18 -16.72 -1.57
C MET A 181 -28.35 -16.91 -0.06
N ARG A 182 -28.70 -18.13 0.36
CA ARG A 182 -28.88 -18.42 1.80
C ARG A 182 -27.63 -18.15 2.61
N ALA A 183 -26.47 -18.53 2.09
CA ALA A 183 -25.19 -18.27 2.74
C ALA A 183 -24.89 -16.77 2.84
N ALA A 184 -25.10 -16.00 1.76
CA ALA A 184 -24.90 -14.56 1.74
C ALA A 184 -25.87 -13.83 2.69
N MET A 185 -27.15 -14.22 2.71
CA MET A 185 -28.18 -13.67 3.62
C MET A 185 -27.83 -13.92 5.09
N THR A 186 -27.39 -15.14 5.41
CA THR A 186 -27.00 -15.50 6.79
C THR A 186 -25.77 -14.72 7.25
N GLU A 187 -24.77 -14.58 6.39
CA GLU A 187 -23.56 -13.81 6.69
C GLU A 187 -23.90 -12.31 6.86
N ALA A 188 -24.74 -11.77 5.98
CA ALA A 188 -25.18 -10.39 6.03
C ALA A 188 -25.99 -10.08 7.32
N GLN A 189 -26.91 -10.97 7.69
CA GLN A 189 -27.67 -10.85 8.94
C GLN A 189 -26.76 -10.86 10.16
N ASN A 190 -25.77 -11.75 10.19
CA ASN A 190 -24.87 -11.87 11.33
C ASN A 190 -23.88 -10.68 11.43
N ALA A 191 -23.40 -10.18 10.30
CA ALA A 191 -22.39 -9.12 10.27
C ALA A 191 -23.00 -7.71 10.35
N PHE A 192 -24.19 -7.50 9.77
CA PHE A 192 -24.75 -6.16 9.56
C PHE A 192 -26.18 -5.99 10.11
N GLY A 193 -26.83 -7.08 10.55
CA GLY A 193 -28.23 -7.04 11.01
C GLY A 193 -29.26 -6.86 9.88
N ASP A 194 -28.85 -7.03 8.62
CA ASP A 194 -29.67 -6.87 7.41
C ASP A 194 -29.40 -8.02 6.45
N ASP A 195 -30.42 -8.84 6.16
CA ASP A 195 -30.33 -10.04 5.34
C ASP A 195 -30.62 -9.80 3.85
N ARG A 196 -30.89 -8.55 3.44
CA ARG A 196 -31.20 -8.22 2.07
C ARG A 196 -30.01 -8.45 1.16
N VAL A 197 -30.23 -9.18 0.06
CA VAL A 197 -29.23 -9.44 -0.97
C VAL A 197 -29.75 -9.02 -2.34
N PHE A 198 -28.83 -8.78 -3.27
CA PHE A 198 -29.14 -8.57 -4.69
C PHE A 198 -28.19 -9.42 -5.54
N VAL A 199 -28.57 -9.67 -6.80
CA VAL A 199 -27.80 -10.50 -7.74
C VAL A 199 -27.32 -9.61 -8.86
N GLU A 200 -26.03 -9.71 -9.19
CA GLU A 200 -25.39 -8.96 -10.27
C GLU A 200 -24.57 -9.89 -11.16
N LYS A 201 -24.36 -9.46 -12.41
CA LYS A 201 -23.41 -10.11 -13.32
C LYS A 201 -22.01 -10.11 -12.68
N PHE A 202 -21.35 -11.27 -12.66
CA PHE A 202 -19.95 -11.36 -12.28
C PHE A 202 -19.07 -11.05 -13.50
N VAL A 203 -18.22 -10.04 -13.39
CA VAL A 203 -17.24 -9.70 -14.42
C VAL A 203 -16.00 -10.55 -14.18
N VAL A 204 -15.67 -11.41 -15.14
CA VAL A 204 -14.54 -12.33 -15.05
C VAL A 204 -13.24 -11.59 -15.34
N GLN A 205 -12.19 -11.85 -14.54
CA GLN A 205 -10.87 -11.19 -14.65
C GLN A 205 -10.98 -9.68 -14.82
N PRO A 206 -11.67 -8.99 -13.90
CA PRO A 206 -11.96 -7.59 -14.05
C PRO A 206 -10.73 -6.73 -13.85
N ARG A 207 -10.78 -5.53 -14.46
CA ARG A 207 -9.88 -4.43 -14.13
C ARG A 207 -10.61 -3.38 -13.29
N HIS A 208 -9.88 -2.76 -12.39
CA HIS A 208 -10.35 -1.62 -11.63
C HIS A 208 -9.79 -0.35 -12.27
N ILE A 209 -10.65 0.34 -12.99
CA ILE A 209 -10.32 1.59 -13.68
C ILE A 209 -11.12 2.71 -13.07
N GLU A 210 -10.49 3.85 -12.86
CA GLU A 210 -11.17 5.00 -12.28
C GLU A 210 -10.93 6.28 -13.07
N ILE A 211 -11.95 7.13 -13.14
CA ILE A 211 -11.91 8.43 -13.85
C ILE A 211 -11.78 9.56 -12.84
N GLN A 212 -10.69 10.32 -12.92
CA GLN A 212 -10.52 11.53 -12.11
C GLN A 212 -11.41 12.66 -12.64
N LEU A 213 -12.22 13.24 -11.76
CA LEU A 213 -13.03 14.42 -12.03
C LEU A 213 -12.48 15.65 -11.34
N LEU A 214 -12.73 16.80 -11.95
CA LEU A 214 -12.58 18.11 -11.35
C LEU A 214 -13.77 18.97 -11.75
N ALA A 215 -14.51 19.50 -10.75
CA ALA A 215 -15.74 20.26 -10.96
C ALA A 215 -15.76 21.52 -10.11
N ASP A 216 -16.27 22.63 -10.64
CA ASP A 216 -16.40 23.89 -9.91
C ASP A 216 -17.87 24.17 -9.48
N GLN A 217 -18.05 25.23 -8.70
CA GLN A 217 -19.37 25.66 -8.22
C GLN A 217 -20.22 26.35 -9.30
N HIS A 218 -19.72 26.45 -10.55
CA HIS A 218 -20.36 27.15 -11.67
C HIS A 218 -20.85 26.20 -12.75
N GLY A 219 -20.78 24.88 -12.49
CA GLY A 219 -21.23 23.83 -13.40
C GLY A 219 -20.20 23.42 -14.46
N ASN A 220 -18.95 23.87 -14.36
CA ASN A 220 -17.88 23.38 -15.22
C ASN A 220 -17.34 22.07 -14.63
N VAL A 221 -17.30 21.03 -15.46
CA VAL A 221 -16.79 19.71 -15.09
C VAL A 221 -15.85 19.22 -16.18
N VAL A 222 -14.68 18.74 -15.79
CA VAL A 222 -13.71 18.07 -16.68
C VAL A 222 -13.30 16.74 -16.07
N TYR A 223 -12.96 15.77 -16.93
CA TYR A 223 -12.27 14.55 -16.47
C TYR A 223 -10.79 14.60 -16.88
N LEU A 224 -9.92 14.09 -16.01
CA LEU A 224 -8.47 14.11 -16.16
C LEU A 224 -7.93 12.70 -16.49
N GLY A 225 -8.59 12.01 -17.42
CA GLY A 225 -8.26 10.64 -17.81
C GLY A 225 -8.53 9.60 -16.72
N GLU A 226 -8.01 8.41 -16.95
CA GLU A 226 -8.16 7.28 -16.06
C GLU A 226 -6.88 6.96 -15.29
N ARG A 227 -7.07 6.20 -14.21
CA ARG A 227 -6.03 5.44 -13.50
C ARG A 227 -6.36 3.95 -13.56
N GLU A 228 -5.33 3.14 -13.76
CA GLU A 228 -5.37 1.69 -13.61
C GLU A 228 -5.03 1.33 -12.17
N CYS A 229 -5.95 0.72 -11.47
CA CYS A 229 -5.84 0.40 -10.05
C CYS A 229 -6.05 -1.08 -9.74
N SER A 230 -5.81 -1.97 -10.72
CA SER A 230 -6.07 -3.41 -10.59
C SER A 230 -5.08 -4.14 -9.69
N ILE A 231 -3.87 -3.62 -9.47
CA ILE A 231 -2.90 -4.27 -8.58
C ILE A 231 -3.33 -4.04 -7.12
N GLN A 232 -4.05 -5.01 -6.59
CA GLN A 232 -4.66 -4.93 -5.26
C GLN A 232 -4.35 -6.20 -4.45
N ARG A 233 -4.24 -6.04 -3.13
CA ARG A 233 -4.19 -7.13 -2.17
C ARG A 233 -5.33 -6.95 -1.16
N ARG A 234 -6.23 -7.94 -1.06
CA ARG A 234 -7.42 -7.85 -0.17
C ARG A 234 -8.20 -6.54 -0.37
N HIS A 235 -8.41 -6.14 -1.62
CA HIS A 235 -9.06 -4.88 -2.03
C HIS A 235 -8.30 -3.59 -1.69
N GLN A 236 -7.08 -3.67 -1.20
CA GLN A 236 -6.20 -2.54 -0.99
C GLN A 236 -5.30 -2.36 -2.21
N LYS A 237 -5.35 -1.20 -2.85
CA LYS A 237 -4.50 -0.83 -3.97
C LYS A 237 -3.03 -0.80 -3.52
N VAL A 238 -2.10 -1.30 -4.36
CA VAL A 238 -0.68 -1.45 -4.06
C VAL A 238 0.20 -0.72 -5.07
N ILE A 239 -0.14 -0.85 -6.37
CA ILE A 239 0.47 -0.12 -7.48
C ILE A 239 -0.64 0.43 -8.35
N GLU A 240 -0.51 1.70 -8.72
CA GLU A 240 -1.42 2.42 -9.61
C GLU A 240 -0.63 3.08 -10.73
N GLU A 241 -1.28 3.23 -11.89
CA GLU A 241 -0.67 3.92 -13.03
C GLU A 241 -1.67 4.77 -13.80
N ALA A 242 -1.15 5.77 -14.48
CA ALA A 242 -1.90 6.58 -15.43
C ALA A 242 -1.03 6.85 -16.69
N PRO A 243 -1.65 6.73 -17.88
CA PRO A 243 -2.96 6.14 -18.17
C PRO A 243 -2.98 4.61 -17.97
N SER A 244 -4.12 3.94 -18.23
CA SER A 244 -4.20 2.48 -18.24
C SER A 244 -3.56 1.90 -19.51
N PRO A 245 -2.76 0.82 -19.42
CA PRO A 245 -2.20 0.12 -20.59
C PRO A 245 -3.26 -0.63 -21.40
N PHE A 246 -4.47 -0.76 -20.87
CA PHE A 246 -5.54 -1.56 -21.44
C PHE A 246 -6.64 -0.73 -22.13
N ILE A 247 -6.99 0.42 -21.55
CA ILE A 247 -8.14 1.20 -21.99
C ILE A 247 -7.88 1.91 -23.33
N SER A 248 -8.76 1.66 -24.32
CA SER A 248 -8.72 2.36 -25.60
C SER A 248 -9.10 3.85 -25.46
N ALA A 249 -8.72 4.67 -26.46
CA ALA A 249 -9.09 6.07 -26.47
C ALA A 249 -10.62 6.26 -26.50
N GLU A 250 -11.33 5.39 -27.21
CA GLU A 250 -12.79 5.39 -27.32
C GLU A 250 -13.44 5.05 -25.97
N THR A 251 -12.95 4.00 -25.30
CA THR A 251 -13.45 3.59 -23.98
C THR A 251 -13.17 4.67 -22.94
N ARG A 252 -11.96 5.25 -22.93
CA ARG A 252 -11.61 6.40 -22.08
C ARG A 252 -12.56 7.56 -22.24
N ALA A 253 -12.87 7.93 -23.49
CA ALA A 253 -13.79 9.02 -23.79
C ALA A 253 -15.22 8.69 -23.32
N ALA A 254 -15.67 7.45 -23.49
CA ALA A 254 -17.00 7.01 -23.05
C ALA A 254 -17.12 7.01 -21.52
N MET A 255 -16.13 6.45 -20.81
CA MET A 255 -16.06 6.45 -19.35
C MET A 255 -16.02 7.88 -18.81
N GLY A 256 -15.17 8.73 -19.40
CA GLY A 256 -15.05 10.14 -19.01
C GLY A 256 -16.36 10.91 -19.21
N ALA A 257 -17.06 10.70 -20.31
CA ALA A 257 -18.36 11.33 -20.56
C ALA A 257 -19.40 10.89 -19.53
N GLN A 258 -19.48 9.60 -19.21
CA GLN A 258 -20.41 9.10 -18.19
C GLN A 258 -20.06 9.62 -16.78
N ALA A 259 -18.78 9.71 -16.44
CA ALA A 259 -18.34 10.29 -15.18
C ALA A 259 -18.72 11.78 -15.05
N VAL A 260 -18.61 12.55 -16.14
CA VAL A 260 -19.04 13.96 -16.18
C VAL A 260 -20.55 14.09 -15.99
N GLU A 261 -21.36 13.24 -16.66
CA GLU A 261 -22.82 13.28 -16.52
C GLU A 261 -23.25 12.89 -15.08
N LEU A 262 -22.57 11.93 -14.44
CA LEU A 262 -22.82 11.60 -13.04
C LEU A 262 -22.50 12.80 -12.12
N ALA A 263 -21.35 13.45 -12.32
CA ALA A 263 -20.97 14.61 -11.52
C ALA A 263 -21.98 15.76 -11.66
N LYS A 264 -22.48 16.02 -12.86
CA LYS A 264 -23.54 17.02 -13.08
C LYS A 264 -24.86 16.64 -12.39
N ALA A 265 -25.23 15.35 -12.39
CA ALA A 265 -26.46 14.88 -11.79
C ALA A 265 -26.53 15.08 -10.26
N VAL A 266 -25.35 15.18 -9.60
CA VAL A 266 -25.25 15.46 -8.15
C VAL A 266 -24.76 16.86 -7.82
N ASP A 267 -24.72 17.77 -8.81
CA ASP A 267 -24.15 19.12 -8.67
C ASP A 267 -22.75 19.10 -8.01
N TYR A 268 -21.91 18.15 -8.45
CA TYR A 268 -20.60 17.90 -7.84
C TYR A 268 -19.68 19.11 -7.94
N ARG A 269 -18.92 19.35 -6.89
CA ARG A 269 -17.82 20.31 -6.84
C ARG A 269 -16.59 19.70 -6.19
N SER A 270 -15.38 20.17 -6.52
CA SER A 270 -14.08 19.71 -6.05
C SER A 270 -13.48 18.59 -6.90
N ALA A 271 -12.40 17.96 -6.44
CA ALA A 271 -11.87 16.75 -7.02
C ALA A 271 -12.69 15.54 -6.54
N GLY A 272 -12.97 14.62 -7.44
CA GLY A 272 -13.68 13.37 -7.17
C GLY A 272 -13.28 12.30 -8.16
N THR A 273 -13.66 11.06 -7.90
CA THR A 273 -13.28 9.93 -8.74
C THR A 273 -14.45 9.00 -8.93
N VAL A 274 -14.71 8.60 -10.16
CA VAL A 274 -15.71 7.59 -10.50
C VAL A 274 -14.99 6.29 -10.80
N GLU A 275 -15.25 5.27 -10.02
CA GLU A 275 -14.63 3.94 -10.14
C GLU A 275 -15.50 3.02 -11.00
N PHE A 276 -14.84 2.28 -11.89
CA PHE A 276 -15.46 1.33 -12.80
C PHE A 276 -14.78 -0.03 -12.72
N ILE A 277 -15.58 -1.07 -12.89
CA ILE A 277 -15.09 -2.41 -13.22
C ILE A 277 -15.14 -2.60 -14.73
N VAL A 278 -14.04 -3.07 -15.32
CA VAL A 278 -13.92 -3.22 -16.77
C VAL A 278 -13.59 -4.67 -17.12
N GLY A 279 -14.39 -5.25 -18.03
CA GLY A 279 -14.18 -6.60 -18.54
C GLY A 279 -13.16 -6.67 -19.68
N ALA A 280 -12.84 -7.89 -20.11
CA ALA A 280 -11.86 -8.15 -21.16
C ALA A 280 -12.21 -7.50 -22.52
N ASP A 281 -13.51 -7.37 -22.82
CA ASP A 281 -14.01 -6.73 -24.05
C ASP A 281 -14.15 -5.21 -23.95
N GLN A 282 -13.58 -4.61 -22.89
CA GLN A 282 -13.69 -3.20 -22.53
C GLN A 282 -15.11 -2.72 -22.20
N ASP A 283 -16.03 -3.65 -21.91
CA ASP A 283 -17.29 -3.32 -21.26
C ASP A 283 -17.01 -2.81 -19.85
N PHE A 284 -17.58 -1.67 -19.49
CA PHE A 284 -17.32 -1.04 -18.22
C PHE A 284 -18.61 -0.73 -17.45
N TYR A 285 -18.53 -0.83 -16.15
CA TYR A 285 -19.67 -0.68 -15.25
C TYR A 285 -19.27 0.12 -14.01
N PHE A 286 -20.13 1.05 -13.64
CA PHE A 286 -20.00 1.87 -12.45
C PHE A 286 -19.94 1.00 -11.17
N LEU A 287 -18.95 1.28 -10.33
CA LEU A 287 -18.83 0.70 -8.99
C LEU A 287 -19.29 1.69 -7.92
N GLU A 288 -18.60 2.82 -7.83
CA GLU A 288 -18.87 3.86 -6.85
C GLU A 288 -18.26 5.20 -7.27
N MET A 289 -18.65 6.27 -6.60
CA MET A 289 -18.00 7.58 -6.73
C MET A 289 -17.40 7.97 -5.40
N ASN A 290 -16.10 8.15 -5.37
CA ASN A 290 -15.39 8.67 -4.22
C ASN A 290 -15.45 10.20 -4.23
N THR A 291 -16.12 10.76 -3.21
CA THR A 291 -16.39 12.20 -3.08
C THR A 291 -15.26 12.94 -2.36
N ARG A 292 -14.02 12.56 -2.66
CA ARG A 292 -12.80 13.06 -2.03
C ARG A 292 -11.60 12.95 -2.98
N LEU A 293 -10.47 13.50 -2.56
CA LEU A 293 -9.19 13.21 -3.17
C LEU A 293 -8.81 11.74 -2.95
N GLN A 294 -8.32 11.06 -3.96
CA GLN A 294 -7.83 9.68 -3.86
C GLN A 294 -6.36 9.66 -3.40
N VAL A 295 -5.93 8.52 -2.83
CA VAL A 295 -4.53 8.30 -2.44
C VAL A 295 -3.62 8.43 -3.66
N GLU A 296 -4.01 7.82 -4.76
CA GLU A 296 -3.32 7.70 -6.04
C GLU A 296 -3.45 8.92 -6.97
N HIS A 297 -3.95 10.05 -6.47
CA HIS A 297 -4.03 11.29 -7.26
C HIS A 297 -2.68 11.74 -7.88
N PRO A 298 -1.51 11.45 -7.30
CA PRO A 298 -0.23 11.90 -7.84
C PRO A 298 0.07 11.41 -9.25
N VAL A 299 -0.36 10.20 -9.66
CA VAL A 299 -0.12 9.73 -11.04
C VAL A 299 -0.85 10.59 -12.05
N THR A 300 -2.09 11.00 -11.74
CA THR A 300 -2.84 11.95 -12.58
C THR A 300 -2.16 13.32 -12.62
N GLU A 301 -1.71 13.84 -11.48
CA GLU A 301 -1.02 15.12 -11.40
C GLU A 301 0.23 15.15 -12.27
N MET A 302 1.04 14.08 -12.22
CA MET A 302 2.29 14.01 -12.99
C MET A 302 2.04 13.90 -14.50
N VAL A 303 0.98 13.18 -14.91
CA VAL A 303 0.63 13.01 -16.33
C VAL A 303 0.00 14.26 -16.92
N TYR A 304 -0.80 15.00 -16.15
CA TYR A 304 -1.52 16.17 -16.67
C TYR A 304 -0.92 17.52 -16.27
N GLY A 305 0.16 17.52 -15.47
CA GLY A 305 0.84 18.74 -15.04
C GLY A 305 -0.03 19.65 -14.18
N LEU A 306 -0.93 19.07 -13.37
CA LEU A 306 -1.87 19.79 -12.51
C LEU A 306 -1.61 19.46 -11.03
N ASP A 307 -1.95 20.40 -10.15
CA ASP A 307 -2.03 20.16 -8.70
C ASP A 307 -3.50 20.10 -8.27
N LEU A 308 -4.01 18.90 -7.97
CA LEU A 308 -5.41 18.71 -7.60
C LEU A 308 -5.75 19.35 -6.25
N VAL A 309 -4.81 19.39 -5.31
CA VAL A 309 -5.01 20.07 -4.02
C VAL A 309 -5.13 21.59 -4.23
N GLU A 310 -4.33 22.18 -5.11
CA GLU A 310 -4.47 23.58 -5.49
C GLU A 310 -5.86 23.87 -6.07
N TRP A 311 -6.32 23.02 -7.00
CA TRP A 311 -7.65 23.19 -7.57
C TRP A 311 -8.77 23.00 -6.55
N MET A 312 -8.66 22.04 -5.63
CA MET A 312 -9.62 21.89 -4.54
C MET A 312 -9.74 23.18 -3.70
N ILE A 313 -8.61 23.79 -3.35
CA ILE A 313 -8.56 25.04 -2.58
C ILE A 313 -9.16 26.20 -3.38
N ARG A 314 -8.82 26.35 -4.68
CA ARG A 314 -9.34 27.38 -5.56
C ARG A 314 -10.85 27.27 -5.77
N ILE A 315 -11.35 26.06 -6.01
CA ILE A 315 -12.78 25.79 -6.18
C ILE A 315 -13.54 26.11 -4.89
N ALA A 316 -13.03 25.69 -3.73
CA ALA A 316 -13.63 25.98 -2.45
C ALA A 316 -13.66 27.51 -2.15
N ALA A 317 -12.69 28.25 -2.67
CA ALA A 317 -12.66 29.72 -2.61
C ALA A 317 -13.60 30.41 -3.65
N GLY A 318 -14.34 29.64 -4.46
CA GLY A 318 -15.31 30.16 -5.44
C GLY A 318 -14.74 30.47 -6.82
N GLU A 319 -13.49 30.09 -7.11
CA GLU A 319 -12.88 30.28 -8.43
C GLU A 319 -13.50 29.32 -9.46
N LYS A 320 -13.58 29.78 -10.70
CA LYS A 320 -14.00 28.94 -11.84
C LYS A 320 -12.82 28.11 -12.33
N LEU A 321 -13.13 26.91 -12.83
CA LEU A 321 -12.17 26.13 -13.58
C LEU A 321 -11.68 26.92 -14.78
N GLY A 322 -10.37 27.23 -14.81
CA GLY A 322 -9.73 27.91 -15.93
C GLY A 322 -9.34 26.98 -17.08
N ILE A 323 -9.68 25.68 -16.99
CA ILE A 323 -9.36 24.64 -17.96
C ILE A 323 -10.63 24.06 -18.56
N THR A 324 -10.56 23.65 -19.80
CA THR A 324 -11.62 22.95 -20.52
C THR A 324 -11.17 21.53 -20.87
N GLN A 325 -12.08 20.65 -21.27
CA GLN A 325 -11.72 19.28 -21.64
C GLN A 325 -10.66 19.21 -22.76
N LYS A 326 -10.57 20.23 -23.62
CA LYS A 326 -9.57 20.28 -24.69
C LYS A 326 -8.15 20.58 -24.20
N ASP A 327 -8.05 21.19 -23.02
CA ASP A 327 -6.77 21.52 -22.39
C ASP A 327 -6.18 20.34 -21.61
N VAL A 328 -6.98 19.30 -21.40
CA VAL A 328 -6.60 18.07 -20.71
C VAL A 328 -5.90 17.13 -21.68
N VAL A 329 -4.59 17.24 -21.76
CA VAL A 329 -3.74 16.44 -22.66
C VAL A 329 -2.73 15.69 -21.81
N PRO A 330 -2.68 14.34 -21.87
CA PRO A 330 -1.70 13.58 -21.12
C PRO A 330 -0.28 13.77 -21.68
N ASP A 331 0.71 13.86 -20.79
CA ASP A 331 2.13 13.89 -21.10
C ASP A 331 2.82 12.71 -20.41
N GLY A 332 3.22 11.72 -21.20
CA GLY A 332 3.93 10.54 -20.72
C GLY A 332 3.06 9.57 -19.91
N TRP A 333 3.72 8.92 -18.95
CA TRP A 333 3.17 7.85 -18.11
C TRP A 333 3.67 7.98 -16.68
N ALA A 334 2.82 7.75 -15.70
CA ALA A 334 3.21 7.73 -14.29
C ALA A 334 2.78 6.42 -13.64
N VAL A 335 3.65 5.88 -12.78
CA VAL A 335 3.39 4.69 -11.96
C VAL A 335 3.68 5.05 -10.51
N GLU A 336 2.73 4.73 -9.62
CA GLU A 336 2.85 4.90 -8.16
C GLU A 336 2.97 3.55 -7.48
N ALA A 337 3.82 3.46 -6.46
CA ALA A 337 3.91 2.34 -5.55
C ALA A 337 3.68 2.82 -4.11
N ARG A 338 2.78 2.14 -3.39
CA ARG A 338 2.51 2.43 -1.98
C ARG A 338 3.45 1.64 -1.09
N LEU A 339 4.35 2.35 -0.40
CA LEU A 339 5.21 1.72 0.59
C LEU A 339 4.49 1.59 1.93
N TYR A 340 4.35 0.36 2.37
CA TYR A 340 3.71 0.00 3.63
C TYR A 340 4.71 -0.62 4.62
N ALA A 341 4.51 -0.32 5.90
CA ALA A 341 5.18 -0.98 7.02
C ALA A 341 4.56 -2.36 7.27
N GLU A 342 4.83 -3.29 6.36
CA GLU A 342 4.31 -4.66 6.34
C GLU A 342 5.45 -5.64 6.00
N ASP A 343 5.36 -6.86 6.52
CA ASP A 343 6.31 -7.93 6.23
C ASP A 343 5.75 -8.91 5.21
N PRO A 344 6.10 -8.80 3.92
CA PRO A 344 5.60 -9.68 2.87
C PRO A 344 6.00 -11.15 3.06
N GLU A 345 7.17 -11.42 3.66
CA GLU A 345 7.67 -12.77 3.92
C GLU A 345 6.87 -13.49 5.02
N ARG A 346 6.17 -12.72 5.85
CA ARG A 346 5.29 -13.20 6.92
C ARG A 346 3.82 -12.89 6.63
N GLY A 347 3.40 -13.01 5.35
CA GLY A 347 2.01 -12.81 4.94
C GLY A 347 1.52 -11.36 5.08
N PHE A 348 2.42 -10.39 4.99
CA PHE A 348 2.15 -8.95 5.12
C PHE A 348 1.66 -8.54 6.51
N LEU A 349 2.23 -9.15 7.54
CA LEU A 349 1.97 -8.71 8.90
C LEU A 349 2.43 -7.26 9.09
N PRO A 350 1.65 -6.42 9.79
CA PRO A 350 2.08 -5.06 10.13
C PRO A 350 3.40 -5.05 10.88
N SER A 351 4.28 -4.13 10.50
CA SER A 351 5.58 -3.94 11.14
C SER A 351 5.64 -2.56 11.78
N ILE A 352 5.54 -2.52 13.08
CA ILE A 352 5.61 -1.28 13.85
C ILE A 352 7.00 -1.13 14.46
N GLY A 353 7.42 0.09 14.77
CA GLY A 353 8.71 0.36 15.36
C GLY A 353 9.31 1.68 14.90
N GLN A 354 10.56 1.90 15.28
CA GLN A 354 11.31 3.10 14.93
C GLN A 354 12.03 2.92 13.59
N LEU A 355 11.90 3.90 12.70
CA LEU A 355 12.69 4.01 11.48
C LEU A 355 14.14 4.39 11.84
N THR A 356 15.03 3.41 11.91
CA THR A 356 16.45 3.65 12.23
C THR A 356 17.19 4.24 11.03
N ARG A 357 16.65 4.04 9.83
CA ARG A 357 17.11 4.63 8.59
C ARG A 357 15.92 4.94 7.70
N TYR A 358 15.89 6.17 7.18
CA TYR A 358 14.89 6.57 6.20
C TYR A 358 15.46 7.62 5.26
N ARG A 359 15.64 7.24 4.00
CA ARG A 359 16.11 8.15 2.94
C ARG A 359 15.33 7.94 1.67
N GLU A 360 14.65 8.99 1.26
CA GLU A 360 13.85 9.03 0.05
C GLU A 360 14.75 9.10 -1.19
N PRO A 361 14.40 8.36 -2.26
CA PRO A 361 15.06 8.51 -3.55
C PRO A 361 14.73 9.88 -4.16
N ALA A 362 15.66 10.41 -4.95
CA ALA A 362 15.47 11.65 -5.69
C ALA A 362 15.98 11.49 -7.12
N GLY A 363 15.37 12.21 -8.06
CA GLY A 363 15.78 12.19 -9.46
C GLY A 363 14.75 12.84 -10.37
N GLN A 364 15.10 13.01 -11.62
CA GLN A 364 14.17 13.54 -12.62
C GLN A 364 12.99 12.58 -12.80
N GLY A 365 11.77 13.09 -12.68
CA GLY A 365 10.54 12.32 -12.79
C GLY A 365 10.26 11.40 -11.60
N VAL A 366 10.98 11.53 -10.47
CA VAL A 366 10.72 10.83 -9.22
C VAL A 366 10.08 11.79 -8.22
N ARG A 367 8.98 11.36 -7.60
CA ARG A 367 8.28 12.07 -6.53
C ARG A 367 8.04 11.15 -5.36
N VAL A 368 8.23 11.66 -4.15
CA VAL A 368 7.86 10.97 -2.90
C VAL A 368 6.90 11.83 -2.10
N ASP A 369 5.74 11.27 -1.78
CA ASP A 369 4.82 11.84 -0.82
C ASP A 369 4.90 11.03 0.48
N SER A 370 5.52 11.62 1.51
CA SER A 370 5.85 10.94 2.76
C SER A 370 5.29 11.68 3.98
N GLY A 371 4.95 10.89 4.99
CA GLY A 371 4.49 11.37 6.29
C GLY A 371 5.41 11.01 7.46
N VAL A 372 6.61 10.49 7.18
CA VAL A 372 7.58 10.01 8.18
C VAL A 372 8.97 10.60 7.96
N THR A 373 9.85 10.42 8.94
CA THR A 373 11.27 10.79 8.87
C THR A 373 12.14 9.76 9.57
N GLU A 374 13.43 9.77 9.30
CA GLU A 374 14.41 8.98 10.07
C GLU A 374 14.30 9.31 11.56
N GLY A 375 14.31 8.29 12.41
CA GLY A 375 14.07 8.41 13.85
C GLY A 375 12.59 8.42 14.26
N GLY A 376 11.66 8.60 13.31
CA GLY A 376 10.22 8.53 13.56
C GLY A 376 9.73 7.12 13.87
N THR A 377 8.56 7.03 14.47
CA THR A 377 7.95 5.75 14.86
C THR A 377 6.72 5.47 14.02
N ILE A 378 6.62 4.27 13.44
CA ILE A 378 5.40 3.75 12.84
C ILE A 378 4.50 3.23 13.97
N SER A 379 3.33 3.85 14.10
CA SER A 379 2.36 3.59 15.17
C SER A 379 1.40 2.47 14.82
N MET A 380 0.95 1.72 15.81
CA MET A 380 -0.10 0.70 15.65
C MET A 380 -1.52 1.28 15.46
N TYR A 381 -1.72 2.57 15.71
CA TYR A 381 -3.06 3.18 15.74
C TYR A 381 -3.60 3.60 14.37
N TYR A 382 -2.76 3.64 13.33
CA TYR A 382 -3.11 4.20 12.03
C TYR A 382 -2.72 3.26 10.89
N ASP A 383 -3.07 3.65 9.67
CA ASP A 383 -2.70 2.94 8.45
C ASP A 383 -1.16 2.78 8.35
N PRO A 384 -0.65 1.60 7.93
CA PRO A 384 0.77 1.31 7.86
C PRO A 384 1.50 2.02 6.72
N MET A 385 0.85 2.88 5.93
CA MET A 385 1.47 3.55 4.80
C MET A 385 2.59 4.50 5.25
N ILE A 386 3.80 4.23 4.78
CA ILE A 386 5.00 5.04 5.03
C ILE A 386 5.01 6.24 4.08
N SER A 387 4.86 5.94 2.79
CA SER A 387 4.95 6.91 1.71
C SER A 387 4.36 6.35 0.41
N LYS A 388 4.19 7.24 -0.55
CA LYS A 388 3.93 6.91 -1.96
C LYS A 388 5.16 7.29 -2.76
N LEU A 389 5.65 6.38 -3.59
CA LEU A 389 6.73 6.61 -4.53
C LEU A 389 6.16 6.62 -5.93
N ILE A 390 6.35 7.71 -6.65
CA ILE A 390 5.80 7.91 -7.99
C ILE A 390 6.95 8.16 -8.96
N ALA A 391 6.90 7.51 -10.12
CA ALA A 391 7.81 7.77 -11.23
C ALA A 391 7.05 8.13 -12.49
N HIS A 392 7.51 9.18 -13.18
CA HIS A 392 6.96 9.65 -14.45
C HIS A 392 8.03 9.61 -15.53
N ALA A 393 7.65 9.16 -16.73
CA ALA A 393 8.53 9.11 -17.90
C ALA A 393 7.72 9.26 -19.20
N PRO A 394 8.37 9.48 -20.36
CA PRO A 394 7.68 9.56 -21.65
C PRO A 394 6.92 8.29 -22.03
N THR A 395 7.39 7.12 -21.61
CA THR A 395 6.77 5.81 -21.88
C THR A 395 6.51 5.04 -20.60
N ARG A 396 5.60 4.04 -20.67
CA ARG A 396 5.27 3.16 -19.55
C ARG A 396 6.50 2.38 -19.06
N ASP A 397 7.24 1.78 -19.99
CA ASP A 397 8.43 0.98 -19.66
C ASP A 397 9.48 1.82 -18.94
N GLU A 398 9.75 3.04 -19.43
CA GLU A 398 10.69 3.96 -18.77
C GLU A 398 10.18 4.41 -17.38
N ALA A 399 8.87 4.54 -17.19
CA ALA A 399 8.29 4.87 -15.87
C ALA A 399 8.44 3.70 -14.90
N ILE A 400 8.21 2.46 -15.36
CA ILE A 400 8.42 1.23 -14.59
C ILE A 400 9.89 1.09 -14.19
N ASP A 401 10.81 1.23 -15.15
CA ASP A 401 12.26 1.13 -14.90
C ASP A 401 12.73 2.20 -13.90
N ARG A 402 12.20 3.43 -14.03
CA ARG A 402 12.51 4.53 -13.12
C ARG A 402 11.98 4.27 -11.71
N LEU A 403 10.76 3.75 -11.59
CA LEU A 403 10.17 3.38 -10.29
C LEU A 403 10.96 2.26 -9.62
N HIS A 404 11.34 1.23 -10.40
CA HIS A 404 12.16 0.12 -9.92
C HIS A 404 13.51 0.60 -9.39
N LEU A 405 14.21 1.42 -10.15
CA LEU A 405 15.49 2.01 -9.72
C LEU A 405 15.32 2.89 -8.47
N ALA A 406 14.23 3.66 -8.38
CA ALA A 406 13.94 4.47 -7.22
C ALA A 406 13.66 3.60 -5.97
N LEU A 407 13.00 2.44 -6.11
CA LEU A 407 12.84 1.47 -5.02
C LEU A 407 14.18 0.94 -4.52
N ASP A 408 15.15 0.68 -5.41
CA ASP A 408 16.49 0.22 -5.03
C ASP A 408 17.26 1.29 -4.22
N HIS A 409 17.03 2.57 -4.51
CA HIS A 409 17.62 3.69 -3.77
C HIS A 409 16.87 4.06 -2.49
N TYR A 410 15.68 3.49 -2.25
CA TYR A 410 14.88 3.83 -1.08
C TYR A 410 15.38 3.08 0.16
N GLU A 411 16.10 3.77 1.05
CA GLU A 411 16.60 3.16 2.28
C GLU A 411 15.54 3.24 3.40
N ILE A 412 15.07 2.08 3.86
CA ILE A 412 14.10 1.93 4.96
C ILE A 412 14.59 0.80 5.87
N ASP A 413 15.01 1.14 7.10
CA ASP A 413 15.45 0.18 8.11
C ASP A 413 14.82 0.46 9.48
N GLY A 414 14.85 -0.56 10.34
CA GLY A 414 14.23 -0.55 11.67
C GLY A 414 12.87 -1.25 11.71
N ILE A 415 12.23 -1.36 10.54
CA ILE A 415 10.96 -2.08 10.35
C ILE A 415 11.03 -2.91 9.05
N ALA A 416 10.14 -3.88 8.91
CA ALA A 416 9.89 -4.52 7.62
C ALA A 416 9.03 -3.61 6.73
N SER A 417 9.24 -3.69 5.42
CA SER A 417 8.44 -2.95 4.43
C SER A 417 8.17 -3.82 3.20
N ASN A 418 7.11 -3.49 2.47
CA ASN A 418 6.74 -4.19 1.24
C ASN A 418 7.63 -3.84 0.03
N ARG A 419 8.71 -3.09 0.19
CA ARG A 419 9.58 -2.58 -0.90
C ARG A 419 10.05 -3.66 -1.87
N GLN A 420 10.53 -4.82 -1.38
CA GLN A 420 10.97 -5.92 -2.25
C GLN A 420 9.81 -6.58 -3.01
N PHE A 421 8.64 -6.66 -2.39
CA PHE A 421 7.44 -7.15 -3.05
C PHE A 421 7.00 -6.22 -4.19
N LEU A 422 7.06 -4.89 -3.97
CA LEU A 422 6.79 -3.90 -5.02
C LEU A 422 7.75 -4.08 -6.21
N ALA A 423 9.04 -4.27 -5.94
CA ALA A 423 10.03 -4.57 -6.99
C ALA A 423 9.68 -5.86 -7.75
N ALA A 424 9.24 -6.92 -7.05
CA ALA A 424 8.82 -8.17 -7.69
C ALA A 424 7.61 -8.01 -8.61
N VAL A 425 6.65 -7.17 -8.23
CA VAL A 425 5.51 -6.84 -9.10
C VAL A 425 5.99 -6.12 -10.36
N LEU A 426 6.87 -5.12 -10.23
CA LEU A 426 7.42 -4.39 -11.39
C LEU A 426 8.29 -5.25 -12.31
N GLU A 427 8.94 -6.29 -11.78
CA GLU A 427 9.75 -7.25 -12.54
C GLU A 427 8.91 -8.32 -13.24
N ASN A 428 7.64 -8.52 -12.84
CA ASN A 428 6.76 -9.53 -13.38
C ASN A 428 6.40 -9.25 -14.85
N GLU A 429 6.48 -10.27 -15.70
CA GLU A 429 6.26 -10.13 -17.14
C GLU A 429 4.79 -9.78 -17.49
N ASN A 430 3.81 -10.30 -16.71
CA ASN A 430 2.40 -9.95 -16.89
C ASN A 430 2.12 -8.49 -16.49
N PHE A 431 2.81 -7.97 -15.46
CA PHE A 431 2.75 -6.56 -15.14
C PHE A 431 3.35 -5.69 -16.26
N LYS A 432 4.55 -6.01 -16.72
CA LYS A 432 5.24 -5.28 -17.81
C LYS A 432 4.42 -5.28 -19.10
N SER A 433 3.83 -6.41 -19.47
CA SER A 433 2.97 -6.49 -20.66
C SER A 433 1.62 -5.78 -20.52
N GLY A 434 1.25 -5.33 -19.30
CA GLY A 434 -0.06 -4.76 -19.01
C GLY A 434 -1.18 -5.82 -18.90
N THR A 435 -0.85 -7.10 -18.80
CA THR A 435 -1.81 -8.18 -18.57
C THR A 435 -2.11 -8.29 -17.07
N ILE A 436 -2.86 -7.33 -16.56
CA ILE A 436 -3.16 -7.18 -15.13
C ILE A 436 -4.67 -7.23 -14.88
N THR A 437 -5.06 -7.84 -13.77
CA THR A 437 -6.46 -7.93 -13.30
C THR A 437 -6.49 -7.69 -11.79
N THR A 438 -7.66 -7.57 -11.21
CA THR A 438 -7.79 -7.47 -9.73
C THR A 438 -7.36 -8.75 -9.00
N GLY A 439 -7.23 -9.87 -9.72
CA GLY A 439 -6.71 -11.14 -9.20
C GLY A 439 -5.20 -11.32 -9.34
N PHE A 440 -4.49 -10.34 -9.94
CA PHE A 440 -3.07 -10.46 -10.28
C PHE A 440 -2.18 -10.93 -9.13
N ILE A 441 -2.31 -10.36 -7.93
CA ILE A 441 -1.46 -10.74 -6.79
C ILE A 441 -1.75 -12.16 -6.34
N ASP A 442 -3.02 -12.57 -6.30
CA ASP A 442 -3.41 -13.93 -5.88
C ASP A 442 -2.98 -14.98 -6.91
N GLU A 443 -2.95 -14.61 -8.20
CA GLU A 443 -2.51 -15.50 -9.29
C GLU A 443 -0.98 -15.62 -9.34
N GLU A 444 -0.25 -14.50 -9.37
CA GLU A 444 1.20 -14.48 -9.56
C GLU A 444 2.00 -14.78 -8.27
N PHE A 445 1.41 -14.51 -7.11
CA PHE A 445 2.02 -14.72 -5.80
C PHE A 445 1.20 -15.64 -4.90
N SER A 446 0.54 -16.65 -5.47
CA SER A 446 -0.35 -17.59 -4.77
C SER A 446 0.31 -18.34 -3.60
N GLY A 447 1.63 -18.53 -3.64
CA GLY A 447 2.43 -19.11 -2.55
C GLY A 447 2.92 -18.11 -1.50
N GLY A 448 2.47 -16.85 -1.56
CA GLY A 448 3.06 -15.76 -0.81
C GLY A 448 4.33 -15.20 -1.49
N PHE A 449 4.96 -14.20 -0.87
CA PHE A 449 6.18 -13.59 -1.39
C PHE A 449 7.40 -14.03 -0.57
N MET A 450 8.42 -14.51 -1.28
CA MET A 450 9.76 -14.74 -0.72
C MET A 450 10.79 -14.17 -1.71
N PRO A 451 11.79 -13.40 -1.23
CA PRO A 451 12.86 -12.91 -2.10
C PRO A 451 13.60 -14.05 -2.80
N SER A 452 13.77 -13.94 -4.10
CA SER A 452 14.54 -14.94 -4.88
C SER A 452 16.02 -14.77 -4.64
N ALA A 453 16.78 -15.87 -4.69
CA ALA A 453 18.23 -15.78 -4.79
C ALA A 453 18.60 -15.41 -6.24
N PRO A 454 19.53 -14.46 -6.45
CA PRO A 454 20.00 -14.14 -7.79
C PRO A 454 20.84 -15.29 -8.37
N GLU A 455 20.81 -15.46 -9.68
CA GLU A 455 21.53 -16.51 -10.38
C GLU A 455 22.53 -15.95 -11.41
N GLY A 456 23.48 -16.76 -11.84
CA GLY A 456 24.38 -16.49 -12.94
C GLY A 456 25.19 -15.19 -12.77
N LYS A 457 25.10 -14.28 -13.74
CA LYS A 457 25.86 -13.02 -13.72
C LYS A 457 25.46 -12.10 -12.57
N SER A 458 24.20 -12.10 -12.17
CA SER A 458 23.71 -11.29 -11.05
C SER A 458 24.30 -11.80 -9.74
N GLN A 459 24.28 -13.11 -9.52
CA GLN A 459 24.91 -13.75 -8.35
C GLN A 459 26.40 -13.41 -8.27
N ALA A 460 27.15 -13.58 -9.39
CA ALA A 460 28.59 -13.30 -9.42
C ALA A 460 28.91 -11.84 -9.05
N ARG A 461 28.08 -10.87 -9.49
CA ARG A 461 28.24 -9.46 -9.10
C ARG A 461 28.03 -9.25 -7.60
N LEU A 462 27.00 -9.86 -7.02
CA LEU A 462 26.72 -9.71 -5.59
C LEU A 462 27.77 -10.43 -4.71
N LEU A 463 28.25 -11.62 -5.12
CA LEU A 463 29.37 -12.29 -4.46
C LEU A 463 30.63 -11.41 -4.45
N ALA A 464 30.93 -10.78 -5.61
CA ALA A 464 32.04 -9.86 -5.73
C ALA A 464 31.89 -8.63 -4.84
N LEU A 465 30.70 -8.03 -4.80
CA LEU A 465 30.43 -6.87 -3.97
C LEU A 465 30.59 -7.21 -2.48
N GLY A 466 30.03 -8.34 -2.02
CA GLY A 466 30.18 -8.81 -0.64
C GLY A 466 31.65 -9.00 -0.25
N THR A 467 32.44 -9.63 -1.14
CA THR A 467 33.89 -9.76 -0.96
C THR A 467 34.58 -8.41 -0.88
N ALA A 468 34.30 -7.50 -1.81
CA ALA A 468 34.92 -6.18 -1.85
C ALA A 468 34.64 -5.36 -0.57
N ILE A 469 33.42 -5.41 -0.05
CA ILE A 469 33.04 -4.71 1.19
C ILE A 469 33.87 -5.21 2.37
N VAL A 470 33.94 -6.53 2.58
CA VAL A 470 34.69 -7.09 3.73
C VAL A 470 36.18 -6.86 3.57
N ALA A 471 36.71 -7.06 2.38
CA ALA A 471 38.12 -6.86 2.09
C ALA A 471 38.56 -5.39 2.28
N CYS A 472 37.78 -4.42 1.78
CA CYS A 472 38.06 -3.00 1.98
C CYS A 472 38.00 -2.61 3.44
N GLN A 473 37.02 -3.11 4.22
CA GLN A 473 36.92 -2.86 5.65
C GLN A 473 38.10 -3.44 6.43
N GLN A 474 38.59 -4.62 6.07
CA GLN A 474 39.80 -5.20 6.67
C GLN A 474 41.04 -4.36 6.35
N ALA A 475 41.20 -3.93 5.11
CA ALA A 475 42.30 -3.07 4.69
C ALA A 475 42.33 -1.72 5.44
N GLU A 476 41.16 -1.14 5.73
CA GLU A 476 41.04 0.12 6.49
C GLU A 476 41.32 -0.03 8.01
N ARG A 477 40.93 -1.14 8.61
CA ARG A 477 41.18 -1.43 10.04
C ARG A 477 42.63 -1.70 10.36
N ASN A 478 43.41 -1.96 9.42
CA ASN A 478 44.80 -2.27 9.29
C ASN A 478 45.65 -2.55 10.54
N VAL A 479 45.90 -3.85 10.76
CA VAL A 479 47.11 -4.32 11.45
C VAL A 479 47.66 -5.46 10.56
N GLY A 480 48.51 -5.14 9.57
CA GLY A 480 49.17 -6.12 8.69
C GLY A 480 48.76 -6.04 7.22
N GLN A 481 49.24 -6.96 6.38
CA GLN A 481 48.76 -7.08 5.00
C GLN A 481 47.31 -7.61 5.00
N PRO A 482 46.41 -6.99 4.22
CA PRO A 482 45.06 -7.51 4.10
C PRO A 482 45.06 -8.90 3.46
N ASP A 483 44.07 -9.75 3.85
CA ASP A 483 43.88 -11.02 3.16
C ASP A 483 43.47 -10.78 1.71
N GLU A 484 44.10 -11.48 0.76
CA GLU A 484 43.80 -11.36 -0.67
C GLU A 484 42.73 -12.37 -1.11
N ASN A 485 42.58 -13.48 -0.38
CA ASN A 485 41.70 -14.58 -0.73
C ASN A 485 40.62 -14.77 0.34
N PHE A 486 39.38 -14.93 -0.13
CA PHE A 486 38.19 -15.11 0.71
C PHE A 486 37.37 -16.31 0.25
N VAL A 487 36.62 -16.89 1.17
CA VAL A 487 35.54 -17.84 0.90
C VAL A 487 34.24 -17.15 1.22
N VAL A 488 33.34 -17.10 0.24
CA VAL A 488 31.99 -16.59 0.37
C VAL A 488 31.05 -17.77 0.45
N ILE A 489 30.19 -17.80 1.48
CA ILE A 489 29.22 -18.86 1.69
C ILE A 489 27.84 -18.22 1.57
N ASP A 490 26.99 -18.76 0.68
CA ASP A 490 25.63 -18.29 0.51
C ASP A 490 24.65 -18.91 1.53
N GLN A 491 23.39 -18.51 1.47
CA GLN A 491 22.32 -19.01 2.34
C GLN A 491 22.03 -20.50 2.19
N HIS A 492 22.48 -21.14 1.11
CA HIS A 492 22.32 -22.58 0.85
C HIS A 492 23.56 -23.38 1.24
N GLY A 493 24.60 -22.72 1.78
CA GLY A 493 25.86 -23.34 2.15
C GLY A 493 26.84 -23.57 1.00
N ASN A 494 26.53 -23.06 -0.20
CA ASN A 494 27.46 -23.11 -1.33
C ASN A 494 28.67 -22.23 -1.05
N ARG A 495 29.87 -22.73 -1.37
CA ARG A 495 31.13 -22.03 -1.13
C ARG A 495 31.74 -21.58 -2.45
N PHE A 496 32.12 -20.29 -2.51
CA PHE A 496 32.72 -19.64 -3.66
C PHE A 496 34.10 -19.09 -3.26
N GLU A 497 35.14 -19.50 -3.99
CA GLU A 497 36.46 -18.93 -3.81
C GLU A 497 36.55 -17.58 -4.51
N THR A 498 36.99 -16.57 -3.76
CA THR A 498 37.14 -15.22 -4.30
C THR A 498 38.49 -14.63 -3.97
N SER A 499 39.04 -13.81 -4.86
CA SER A 499 40.21 -12.99 -4.57
C SER A 499 39.98 -11.55 -4.97
N TRP A 500 40.53 -10.61 -4.23
CA TRP A 500 40.32 -9.19 -4.46
C TRP A 500 41.64 -8.43 -4.63
N GLN A 501 41.58 -7.35 -5.39
CA GLN A 501 42.67 -6.40 -5.55
C GLN A 501 42.10 -4.98 -5.67
N ARG A 502 42.78 -4.02 -5.05
CA ARG A 502 42.46 -2.60 -5.18
C ARG A 502 43.41 -1.99 -6.21
N GLY A 503 42.86 -1.38 -7.26
CA GLY A 503 43.62 -0.66 -8.26
C GLY A 503 44.07 0.72 -7.79
N ASP A 504 45.11 1.26 -8.40
CA ASP A 504 45.66 2.61 -8.13
C ASP A 504 44.65 3.72 -8.49
N ASP A 505 43.69 3.43 -9.37
CA ASP A 505 42.62 4.31 -9.84
C ASP A 505 41.39 4.32 -8.95
N GLY A 506 41.43 3.64 -7.80
CA GLY A 506 40.33 3.51 -6.86
C GLY A 506 39.28 2.44 -7.22
N GLN A 507 39.45 1.73 -8.34
CA GLN A 507 38.62 0.58 -8.69
C GLN A 507 38.93 -0.62 -7.80
N THR A 508 37.94 -1.43 -7.52
CA THR A 508 38.11 -2.71 -6.85
C THR A 508 37.82 -3.84 -7.84
N SER A 509 38.73 -4.78 -7.96
CA SER A 509 38.55 -5.97 -8.78
C SER A 509 38.41 -7.19 -7.89
N VAL A 510 37.43 -8.03 -8.17
CA VAL A 510 37.20 -9.31 -7.49
C VAL A 510 37.10 -10.41 -8.53
N ILE A 511 37.83 -11.50 -8.34
CA ILE A 511 37.69 -12.71 -9.13
C ILE A 511 36.76 -13.65 -8.40
N VAL A 512 35.69 -14.08 -9.06
CA VAL A 512 34.72 -15.06 -8.56
C VAL A 512 34.73 -16.23 -9.53
N ASP A 513 35.06 -17.42 -9.09
CA ASP A 513 35.17 -18.63 -9.92
C ASP A 513 35.96 -18.41 -11.22
N GLY A 514 37.11 -17.71 -11.12
CA GLY A 514 37.99 -17.39 -12.25
C GLY A 514 37.51 -16.23 -13.14
N GLN A 515 36.34 -15.65 -12.91
CA GLN A 515 35.81 -14.51 -13.66
C GLN A 515 36.04 -13.19 -12.91
N LYS A 516 36.67 -12.23 -13.59
CA LYS A 516 36.94 -10.91 -13.03
C LYS A 516 35.69 -10.06 -13.02
N GLN A 517 35.36 -9.48 -11.85
CA GLN A 517 34.34 -8.48 -11.65
C GLN A 517 35.02 -7.16 -11.28
N VAL A 518 34.69 -6.08 -11.99
CA VAL A 518 35.24 -4.73 -11.74
C VAL A 518 34.19 -3.88 -11.10
N ILE A 519 34.46 -3.37 -9.90
CA ILE A 519 33.54 -2.60 -9.08
C ILE A 519 34.04 -1.16 -9.03
N PHE A 520 33.15 -0.24 -9.40
CA PHE A 520 33.39 1.20 -9.28
C PHE A 520 32.25 1.79 -8.42
N GLY A 521 32.59 2.26 -7.24
CA GLY A 521 31.67 2.78 -6.25
C GLY A 521 32.24 2.67 -4.83
N ARG A 522 31.52 3.20 -3.86
CA ARG A 522 31.94 3.14 -2.46
C ARG A 522 31.72 1.72 -1.90
N THR A 523 32.78 1.11 -1.37
CA THR A 523 32.74 -0.20 -0.69
C THR A 523 33.23 -0.12 0.77
N THR A 524 33.47 1.07 1.29
CA THR A 524 34.03 1.32 2.63
C THR A 524 32.93 1.62 3.65
N ALA A 525 33.15 1.22 4.91
CA ALA A 525 32.18 1.42 6.01
C ALA A 525 32.07 2.90 6.44
N PRO A 526 30.92 3.33 6.98
CA PRO A 526 29.64 2.64 7.00
C PRO A 526 28.95 2.67 5.63
N ILE A 527 28.43 1.54 5.19
CA ILE A 527 27.74 1.44 3.89
C ILE A 527 26.43 0.66 4.06
N ASN A 528 25.31 1.29 3.73
CA ASN A 528 23.98 0.67 3.69
C ASN A 528 23.44 0.58 2.28
N LEU A 529 23.98 1.39 1.37
CA LEU A 529 23.64 1.41 -0.04
C LEU A 529 24.93 1.47 -0.86
N PHE A 530 25.13 0.52 -1.77
CA PHE A 530 26.06 0.63 -2.86
C PHE A 530 25.37 1.28 -4.04
N ASP A 531 25.88 2.40 -4.48
CA ASP A 531 25.47 3.09 -5.71
C ASP A 531 26.72 3.23 -6.59
N GLY A 532 26.72 2.52 -7.72
CA GLY A 532 27.91 2.42 -8.55
C GLY A 532 27.72 1.48 -9.73
N THR A 533 28.85 0.99 -10.28
CA THR A 533 28.82 0.02 -11.38
C THR A 533 29.58 -1.25 -11.03
N ILE A 534 29.07 -2.38 -11.52
CA ILE A 534 29.80 -3.66 -11.53
C ILE A 534 29.86 -4.14 -12.97
N ASN A 535 31.06 -4.23 -13.54
CA ASN A 535 31.28 -4.48 -14.97
C ASN A 535 30.49 -3.49 -15.85
N GLU A 536 30.60 -2.20 -15.55
CA GLU A 536 29.93 -1.09 -16.27
C GLU A 536 28.39 -1.10 -16.17
N VAL A 537 27.81 -2.08 -15.48
CA VAL A 537 26.34 -2.11 -15.22
C VAL A 537 26.06 -1.26 -13.99
N PRO A 538 25.25 -0.18 -14.11
CA PRO A 538 24.85 0.62 -12.96
C PRO A 538 23.92 -0.18 -12.06
N LEU A 539 24.17 -0.12 -10.75
CA LEU A 539 23.43 -0.87 -9.73
C LEU A 539 23.31 -0.06 -8.45
N ALA A 540 22.13 -0.09 -7.86
CA ALA A 540 21.87 0.32 -6.49
C ALA A 540 21.57 -0.94 -5.68
N ILE A 541 22.40 -1.26 -4.68
CA ILE A 541 22.28 -2.50 -3.90
C ILE A 541 22.23 -2.13 -2.43
N GLN A 542 21.15 -2.51 -1.77
CA GLN A 542 21.02 -2.29 -0.33
C GLN A 542 21.83 -3.33 0.44
N ILE A 543 22.49 -2.88 1.49
CA ILE A 543 23.45 -3.66 2.25
C ILE A 543 23.05 -3.63 3.72
N ARG A 544 22.84 -4.80 4.29
CA ARG A 544 22.76 -4.99 5.74
C ARG A 544 23.91 -5.88 6.19
N GLN A 545 24.71 -5.41 7.13
CA GLN A 545 25.89 -6.14 7.59
C GLN A 545 25.91 -6.31 9.11
N SER A 546 26.20 -7.52 9.53
CA SER A 546 26.45 -7.88 10.94
C SER A 546 27.71 -8.76 11.00
N GLY A 547 28.86 -8.16 11.33
CA GLY A 547 30.14 -8.85 11.32
C GLY A 547 30.53 -9.35 9.92
N HIS A 548 30.62 -10.68 9.77
CA HIS A 548 30.93 -11.35 8.50
C HIS A 548 29.70 -11.72 7.68
N HIS A 549 28.50 -11.50 8.22
CA HIS A 549 27.25 -11.74 7.52
C HIS A 549 26.82 -10.49 6.80
N ILE A 550 26.54 -10.61 5.51
CA ILE A 550 26.10 -9.52 4.64
C ILE A 550 24.85 -9.98 3.91
N SER A 551 23.80 -9.17 3.98
CA SER A 551 22.61 -9.31 3.15
C SER A 551 22.65 -8.23 2.07
N LEU A 552 22.62 -8.65 0.81
CA LEU A 552 22.61 -7.79 -0.36
C LEU A 552 21.24 -7.89 -1.04
N THR A 553 20.58 -6.76 -1.23
CA THR A 553 19.25 -6.71 -1.85
C THR A 553 19.29 -5.82 -3.09
N ASN A 554 18.83 -6.36 -4.23
CA ASN A 554 18.69 -5.63 -5.48
C ASN A 554 17.36 -6.05 -6.14
N GLY A 555 16.46 -5.11 -6.36
CA GLY A 555 15.11 -5.41 -6.81
C GLY A 555 14.38 -6.36 -5.85
N SER A 556 13.77 -7.41 -6.41
CA SER A 556 13.09 -8.48 -5.65
C SER A 556 14.05 -9.50 -5.05
N SER A 557 15.33 -9.52 -5.50
CA SER A 557 16.30 -10.54 -5.13
C SER A 557 17.06 -10.18 -3.85
N ARG A 558 17.38 -11.22 -3.06
CA ARG A 558 18.22 -11.11 -1.85
C ARG A 558 19.26 -12.22 -1.82
N LEU A 559 20.50 -11.85 -1.50
CA LEU A 559 21.60 -12.78 -1.32
C LEU A 559 22.21 -12.57 0.08
N ASN A 560 22.05 -13.57 0.93
CA ASN A 560 22.66 -13.59 2.25
C ASN A 560 23.99 -14.34 2.20
N LEU A 561 25.06 -13.67 2.62
CA LEU A 561 26.43 -14.13 2.50
C LEU A 561 27.13 -14.15 3.85
N THR A 562 27.97 -15.14 4.04
CA THR A 562 29.05 -15.12 5.04
C THR A 562 30.37 -15.01 4.31
N VAL A 563 31.09 -13.90 4.50
CA VAL A 563 32.36 -13.62 3.80
C VAL A 563 33.51 -13.75 4.80
N LEU A 564 34.36 -14.70 4.59
CA LEU A 564 35.48 -15.03 5.49
C LEU A 564 36.82 -15.03 4.73
N PRO A 565 37.90 -14.52 5.36
CA PRO A 565 39.25 -14.83 4.86
C PRO A 565 39.45 -16.34 4.73
N HIS A 566 40.13 -16.79 3.69
CA HIS A 566 40.34 -18.20 3.39
C HIS A 566 40.85 -19.00 4.61
N ARG A 567 41.78 -18.40 5.41
CA ARG A 567 42.35 -19.02 6.62
C ARG A 567 41.34 -19.34 7.72
N PHE A 568 40.19 -18.65 7.76
CA PHE A 568 39.14 -18.88 8.75
C PHE A 568 38.02 -19.79 8.25
N ALA A 569 37.87 -19.94 6.94
CA ALA A 569 36.80 -20.74 6.36
C ALA A 569 36.89 -22.23 6.77
N ALA A 570 38.09 -22.78 6.88
CA ALA A 570 38.30 -24.16 7.34
C ALA A 570 37.90 -24.38 8.82
N MET A 571 37.82 -23.31 9.62
CA MET A 571 37.43 -23.42 11.04
C MET A 571 35.92 -23.57 11.24
N LEU A 572 35.11 -23.16 10.25
CA LEU A 572 33.64 -23.31 10.29
C LEU A 572 33.22 -24.79 10.39
N ASP A 573 33.96 -25.70 9.78
CA ASP A 573 33.66 -27.12 9.79
C ASP A 573 33.83 -27.75 11.21
N HIS A 574 34.46 -27.02 12.11
CA HIS A 574 34.64 -27.41 13.52
C HIS A 574 33.66 -26.71 14.46
N MET A 575 32.82 -25.79 13.98
CA MET A 575 31.81 -25.14 14.81
C MET A 575 30.62 -26.09 15.03
N PRO A 576 30.11 -26.20 16.27
CA PRO A 576 28.89 -26.97 16.53
C PRO A 576 27.73 -26.38 15.74
N ALA A 577 26.88 -27.25 15.21
CA ALA A 577 25.63 -26.80 14.59
C ALA A 577 24.81 -26.00 15.63
N ALA A 578 24.26 -24.87 15.22
CA ALA A 578 23.33 -24.13 16.07
C ALA A 578 22.14 -25.03 16.41
N SER A 579 21.88 -25.24 17.71
CA SER A 579 20.69 -26.00 18.13
C SER A 579 19.45 -25.26 17.63
N ALA A 580 18.58 -25.94 16.89
CA ALA A 580 17.25 -25.42 16.58
C ALA A 580 16.56 -25.09 17.92
N GLY A 581 16.19 -23.85 18.13
CA GLY A 581 15.53 -23.40 19.35
C GLY A 581 14.18 -24.13 19.54
N ALA A 582 13.82 -24.36 20.81
CA ALA A 582 12.56 -24.97 21.22
C ALA A 582 11.35 -24.02 20.99
N GLY A 583 11.15 -23.54 19.77
CA GLY A 583 10.16 -22.50 19.46
C GLY A 583 8.72 -22.97 19.21
N ALA A 584 8.47 -24.29 19.10
CA ALA A 584 7.15 -24.78 18.71
C ALA A 584 6.15 -24.95 19.87
N ALA A 585 6.60 -24.90 21.12
CA ALA A 585 5.77 -25.10 22.33
C ALA A 585 5.07 -23.83 22.82
N GLU A 586 5.39 -22.69 22.28
CA GLU A 586 4.88 -21.38 22.72
C GLU A 586 4.38 -20.58 21.54
N ILE A 587 3.14 -20.10 21.64
CA ILE A 587 2.57 -19.16 20.66
C ILE A 587 2.66 -17.77 21.28
N ALA A 588 3.53 -16.95 20.70
CA ALA A 588 3.76 -15.57 21.12
C ALA A 588 3.17 -14.59 20.09
N ALA A 589 2.98 -13.35 20.51
CA ALA A 589 2.52 -12.29 19.64
C ALA A 589 3.60 -11.94 18.59
N PRO A 590 3.35 -12.14 17.30
CA PRO A 590 4.32 -11.86 16.25
C PRO A 590 4.50 -10.36 15.98
N MET A 591 3.60 -9.56 16.52
CA MET A 591 3.55 -8.11 16.39
C MET A 591 2.83 -7.50 17.59
N PRO A 592 3.02 -6.21 17.90
CA PRO A 592 2.18 -5.53 18.87
C PRO A 592 0.77 -5.36 18.33
N GLY A 593 -0.23 -5.61 19.17
CA GLY A 593 -1.63 -5.52 18.79
C GLY A 593 -2.55 -5.86 19.95
N GLN A 594 -3.85 -5.73 19.73
CA GLN A 594 -4.87 -6.12 20.70
C GLN A 594 -5.43 -7.48 20.33
N ILE A 595 -5.52 -8.40 21.31
CA ILE A 595 -6.25 -9.66 21.11
C ILE A 595 -7.74 -9.36 20.97
N THR A 596 -8.29 -9.64 19.80
CA THR A 596 -9.74 -9.49 19.56
C THR A 596 -10.49 -10.77 19.89
N LYS A 597 -9.83 -11.93 19.70
CA LYS A 597 -10.47 -13.22 19.97
C LYS A 597 -9.46 -14.32 20.27
N ILE A 598 -9.80 -15.20 21.20
CA ILE A 598 -9.11 -16.48 21.45
C ILE A 598 -10.05 -17.59 20.95
N LEU A 599 -9.55 -18.45 20.06
CA LEU A 599 -10.37 -19.43 19.32
C LEU A 599 -10.32 -20.83 19.94
N VAL A 600 -9.45 -21.05 20.95
CA VAL A 600 -9.22 -22.32 21.61
C VAL A 600 -9.25 -22.15 23.12
N ALA A 601 -9.45 -23.26 23.85
CA ALA A 601 -9.43 -23.29 25.32
C ALA A 601 -8.28 -24.13 25.85
N GLU A 602 -7.92 -23.95 27.13
CA GLU A 602 -6.96 -24.82 27.80
C GLU A 602 -7.48 -26.26 27.82
N GLY A 603 -6.65 -27.19 27.38
CA GLY A 603 -6.98 -28.62 27.20
C GLY A 603 -7.39 -29.01 25.79
N ASP A 604 -7.60 -28.07 24.88
CA ASP A 604 -7.94 -28.38 23.49
C ASP A 604 -6.73 -28.97 22.74
N GLU A 605 -6.99 -29.97 21.90
CA GLU A 605 -6.03 -30.42 20.89
C GLU A 605 -6.08 -29.48 19.68
N VAL A 606 -4.92 -28.99 19.23
CA VAL A 606 -4.75 -28.19 18.03
C VAL A 606 -3.88 -28.90 17.01
N MET A 607 -4.20 -28.69 15.73
CA MET A 607 -3.43 -29.23 14.61
C MET A 607 -2.50 -28.15 14.06
N SER A 608 -1.39 -28.56 13.43
CA SER A 608 -0.55 -27.62 12.68
C SER A 608 -1.39 -26.87 11.64
N GLY A 609 -1.26 -25.53 11.60
CA GLY A 609 -2.04 -24.64 10.72
C GLY A 609 -3.44 -24.26 11.24
N GLN A 610 -3.88 -24.78 12.39
CA GLN A 610 -5.18 -24.44 12.99
C GLN A 610 -5.15 -23.03 13.59
N ASP A 611 -6.24 -22.27 13.37
CA ASP A 611 -6.42 -20.93 13.92
C ASP A 611 -6.61 -21.00 15.43
N VAL A 612 -5.84 -20.19 16.19
CA VAL A 612 -5.84 -20.26 17.66
C VAL A 612 -6.16 -18.92 18.35
N ALA A 613 -5.84 -17.81 17.72
CA ALA A 613 -6.19 -16.48 18.21
C ALA A 613 -6.26 -15.46 17.07
N ILE A 614 -6.91 -14.33 17.31
CA ILE A 614 -6.96 -13.19 16.39
C ILE A 614 -6.40 -11.96 17.10
N ILE A 615 -5.41 -11.33 16.47
CA ILE A 615 -4.81 -10.06 16.90
C ILE A 615 -5.21 -8.97 15.91
N GLU A 616 -5.71 -7.84 16.41
CA GLU A 616 -5.91 -6.63 15.63
C GLU A 616 -4.71 -5.69 15.80
N ALA A 617 -4.09 -5.32 14.68
CA ALA A 617 -3.08 -4.27 14.61
C ALA A 617 -3.35 -3.39 13.39
N MET A 618 -3.24 -2.08 13.51
CA MET A 618 -3.42 -1.13 12.41
C MET A 618 -4.74 -1.31 11.64
N LYS A 619 -5.84 -1.64 12.36
CA LYS A 619 -7.18 -1.94 11.80
C LYS A 619 -7.24 -3.21 10.93
N MET A 620 -6.23 -4.05 10.99
CA MET A 620 -6.21 -5.35 10.31
C MET A 620 -6.29 -6.47 11.35
N GLU A 621 -7.21 -7.41 11.11
CA GLU A 621 -7.29 -8.65 11.89
C GLU A 621 -6.30 -9.67 11.32
N ASN A 622 -5.44 -10.19 12.18
CA ASN A 622 -4.45 -11.22 11.83
C ASN A 622 -4.73 -12.47 12.64
N VAL A 623 -4.93 -13.58 11.93
CA VAL A 623 -5.21 -14.88 12.52
C VAL A 623 -3.89 -15.57 12.84
N LEU A 624 -3.69 -15.90 14.10
CA LEU A 624 -2.55 -16.68 14.56
C LEU A 624 -2.87 -18.18 14.46
N LYS A 625 -1.89 -18.94 14.01
CA LYS A 625 -2.02 -20.38 13.77
C LYS A 625 -1.05 -21.16 14.64
N ALA A 626 -1.45 -22.36 15.03
CA ALA A 626 -0.56 -23.31 15.69
C ALA A 626 0.51 -23.78 14.67
N GLU A 627 1.79 -23.76 15.04
CA GLU A 627 2.89 -24.20 14.17
C GLU A 627 3.05 -25.73 14.19
N ALA A 628 2.65 -26.37 15.28
CA ALA A 628 2.72 -27.83 15.46
C ALA A 628 1.44 -28.38 16.08
N ARG A 629 1.25 -29.71 15.95
CA ARG A 629 0.19 -30.42 16.65
C ARG A 629 0.52 -30.50 18.14
N GLY A 630 -0.43 -30.15 19.00
CA GLY A 630 -0.23 -30.19 20.46
C GLY A 630 -1.53 -30.02 21.23
N THR A 631 -1.40 -30.00 22.56
CA THR A 631 -2.52 -29.69 23.47
C THR A 631 -2.25 -28.33 24.12
N VAL A 632 -3.22 -27.44 24.13
CA VAL A 632 -3.11 -26.13 24.80
C VAL A 632 -2.99 -26.35 26.30
N THR A 633 -1.82 -26.06 26.87
CA THR A 633 -1.57 -26.27 28.30
C THR A 633 -1.95 -25.06 29.12
N LYS A 634 -1.77 -23.86 28.57
CA LYS A 634 -2.08 -22.62 29.27
C LYS A 634 -2.31 -21.47 28.30
N ILE A 635 -3.29 -20.63 28.59
CA ILE A 635 -3.54 -19.36 27.91
C ILE A 635 -3.07 -18.23 28.84
N HIS A 636 -2.14 -17.39 28.34
CA HIS A 636 -1.45 -16.35 29.14
C HIS A 636 -2.06 -14.96 28.93
N ALA A 637 -2.82 -14.75 27.86
CA ALA A 637 -3.40 -13.47 27.50
C ALA A 637 -4.93 -13.59 27.35
N ALA A 638 -5.65 -12.51 27.49
CA ALA A 638 -7.10 -12.44 27.40
C ALA A 638 -7.56 -11.56 26.21
N GLU A 639 -8.81 -11.75 25.77
CA GLU A 639 -9.44 -10.85 24.81
C GLU A 639 -9.47 -9.42 25.35
N GLY A 640 -9.03 -8.45 24.55
CA GLY A 640 -8.88 -7.06 24.93
C GLY A 640 -7.48 -6.66 25.41
N ASP A 641 -6.58 -7.61 25.68
CA ASP A 641 -5.20 -7.32 26.08
C ASP A 641 -4.39 -6.72 24.92
N ASN A 642 -3.57 -5.71 25.24
CA ASN A 642 -2.58 -5.15 24.31
C ASN A 642 -1.25 -5.86 24.55
N LEU A 643 -0.73 -6.50 23.53
CA LEU A 643 0.51 -7.27 23.56
C LEU A 643 1.61 -6.56 22.77
N ASN A 644 2.87 -6.74 23.23
CA ASN A 644 4.06 -6.41 22.47
C ASN A 644 4.53 -7.63 21.68
N VAL A 645 5.53 -7.43 20.79
CA VAL A 645 6.22 -8.55 20.12
C VAL A 645 6.78 -9.50 21.17
N ASP A 646 6.66 -10.79 20.90
CA ASP A 646 7.12 -11.89 21.76
C ASP A 646 6.38 -12.05 23.11
N ASP A 647 5.35 -11.25 23.40
CA ASP A 647 4.47 -11.51 24.54
C ASP A 647 3.75 -12.85 24.33
N LEU A 648 3.81 -13.72 25.35
CA LEU A 648 3.30 -15.07 25.28
C LEU A 648 1.76 -15.09 25.33
N ILE A 649 1.14 -15.70 24.31
CA ILE A 649 -0.32 -15.84 24.21
C ILE A 649 -0.78 -17.16 24.79
N MET A 650 -0.15 -18.27 24.38
CA MET A 650 -0.45 -19.61 24.92
C MET A 650 0.73 -20.55 24.80
N SER A 651 0.73 -21.58 25.64
CA SER A 651 1.70 -22.66 25.65
C SER A 651 1.05 -23.97 25.17
N LEU A 652 1.79 -24.74 24.39
CA LEU A 652 1.37 -26.04 23.85
C LEU A 652 2.25 -27.15 24.41
N ASP A 653 1.65 -28.31 24.71
CA ASP A 653 2.36 -29.58 24.87
C ASP A 653 2.37 -30.31 23.53
N ILE A 654 3.54 -30.31 22.87
CA ILE A 654 3.71 -30.84 21.52
C ILE A 654 3.71 -32.35 21.59
N LYS A 655 2.90 -32.97 20.77
CA LYS A 655 2.91 -34.42 20.54
C LYS A 655 3.87 -34.71 19.37
N GLU A 656 5.00 -35.36 19.67
CA GLU A 656 5.85 -35.93 18.62
C GLU A 656 5.02 -36.97 17.81
N GLU A 657 5.05 -36.86 16.46
CA GLU A 657 4.43 -37.83 15.55
C GLU A 657 5.17 -39.17 15.60
#